data_b2106028da465d05820571190e0cdc63
#
_entry.id   b2106028da465d05820571190e0cdc63
#
_cell.length_a   1.000
_cell.length_b   1.000
_cell.length_c   1.000
_cell.angle_alpha   90.00
_cell.angle_beta   90.00
_cell.angle_gamma   90.00
#
_symmetry.space_group_name_H-M   'P 1'
#
loop_
_entity.id
_entity.type
_entity.pdbx_description
1 polymer ?
#
loop_
_entity_poly.entity_id
_entity_poly.type
_entity_poly.pdbx_seq_one_letter_code
_entity_poly.pdbx_strand_id
1 'polypeptide(L)'
;MGFLIKLGKILSLGLLPIRRNSAFFVTMYILGMICAYAVIPKKGELYSLAWEELFFDVYLLCVVLAVIPQKVRRWIRPFFYVLAYATAVVDLYCFVRFDSTLTPTMLLLVGETNGDEATEFLQSYLSLDLLGSSVGLVLLLMLLHILYAAFSKKVWRWAKSKLAENENLLQTAREVKEKFLIMAPYASASLGLAAVILFFSYGNLCWENKVLYHRLMSYDNIGDVEHELTKKPHAVQYQPIYRLAFSLYANELTAKQLVKLKESLNDVKVDSCSFKSRNIVLIIGESYNRNHSQLYGYKTPNTPRQVKMRRRGELVPFTDVVSPWNLTSFVFKHIFSLYTVGDKGEWCDYPLFPEVFRKAGYHVTFMTNQFLPQAKEAVYDFSGGFFLNDEVLSKAQFDTRNTTLYRFDNGLLHNYETLKGEGEGKPQLIIFHLKGQHVDYKSRSPKVQKKFDKDYYKDLRPELNDKERTALAEYDNATLYNDSIVKAIVDKFRKQDAIVIYVPDHGEECYDGAHFYGRMHSAQVTPRLAHAEFEIPMWIWASRKYRATHPEIWRSVKASRKRPYMTDALPYLLLDLAGISCPQYRDELNILSDKYNAKRKRILKGKADYDELMAQEKAEKEKEAEEAKKNSKDKKDKKKARRGIKKHSR
;
A
#
# COMPACT_ATOMS: atom_id res chain seq x y z
N MET A 1 46.37 26.60 -20.28
CA MET A 1 46.41 26.15 -18.85
C MET A 1 45.87 27.20 -17.88
N GLY A 2 46.28 28.49 -17.96
CA GLY A 2 45.79 29.54 -17.05
C GLY A 2 44.28 29.81 -17.10
N PHE A 3 43.62 29.68 -18.27
CA PHE A 3 42.20 29.83 -18.43
C PHE A 3 41.40 28.74 -17.68
N LEU A 4 41.76 27.49 -17.84
CA LEU A 4 41.10 26.36 -17.17
C LEU A 4 41.22 26.43 -15.63
N ILE A 5 42.39 26.89 -15.13
CA ILE A 5 42.58 27.13 -13.69
C ILE A 5 41.67 28.25 -13.18
N LYS A 6 41.55 29.36 -13.94
CA LYS A 6 40.65 30.47 -13.60
C LYS A 6 39.19 29.97 -13.61
N LEU A 7 38.79 29.27 -14.65
CA LEU A 7 37.45 28.72 -14.78
C LEU A 7 37.14 27.76 -13.61
N GLY A 8 38.06 26.81 -13.30
CA GLY A 8 37.88 25.90 -12.17
C GLY A 8 37.78 26.62 -10.81
N LYS A 9 38.53 27.71 -10.62
CA LYS A 9 38.36 28.56 -9.43
C LYS A 9 37.00 29.22 -9.35
N ILE A 10 36.46 29.70 -10.45
CA ILE A 10 35.10 30.27 -10.52
C ILE A 10 34.06 29.19 -10.19
N LEU A 11 34.14 28.04 -10.83
CA LEU A 11 33.25 26.90 -10.58
C LEU A 11 33.31 26.41 -9.13
N SER A 12 34.50 26.44 -8.51
CA SER A 12 34.66 26.06 -7.09
C SER A 12 34.00 27.04 -6.12
N LEU A 13 33.55 28.23 -6.56
CA LEU A 13 32.73 29.13 -5.74
C LEU A 13 31.38 28.51 -5.39
N GLY A 14 30.84 27.64 -6.24
CA GLY A 14 29.64 26.86 -5.94
C GLY A 14 29.78 25.99 -4.67
N LEU A 15 31.02 25.60 -4.31
CA LEU A 15 31.28 24.85 -3.07
C LEU A 15 31.53 25.74 -1.84
N LEU A 16 31.47 27.06 -2.00
CA LEU A 16 31.67 28.02 -0.90
C LEU A 16 30.70 27.81 0.28
N PRO A 17 29.40 27.47 0.09
CA PRO A 17 28.48 27.17 1.19
C PRO A 17 28.98 26.00 2.06
N ILE A 18 29.45 24.91 1.44
CA ILE A 18 30.03 23.77 2.16
C ILE A 18 31.32 24.19 2.89
N ARG A 19 32.23 24.90 2.22
CA ARG A 19 33.49 25.35 2.85
C ARG A 19 33.27 26.23 4.07
N ARG A 20 32.25 27.11 4.05
CA ARG A 20 31.87 27.96 5.18
C ARG A 20 31.17 27.20 6.31
N ASN A 21 30.58 26.06 6.02
CA ASN A 21 29.79 25.25 6.93
C ASN A 21 30.26 23.77 6.97
N SER A 22 31.57 23.51 6.77
CA SER A 22 32.11 22.15 6.58
C SER A 22 31.75 21.17 7.70
N ALA A 23 31.91 21.58 8.97
CA ALA A 23 31.52 20.73 10.10
C ALA A 23 30.02 20.42 10.10
N PHE A 24 29.17 21.40 9.75
CA PHE A 24 27.73 21.18 9.62
C PHE A 24 27.43 20.19 8.48
N PHE A 25 28.01 20.42 7.32
CA PHE A 25 27.83 19.53 6.17
C PHE A 25 28.21 18.08 6.51
N VAL A 26 29.41 17.86 7.04
CA VAL A 26 29.91 16.51 7.34
C VAL A 26 29.05 15.84 8.39
N THR A 27 28.69 16.52 9.47
CA THR A 27 27.85 15.95 10.53
C THR A 27 26.47 15.57 10.02
N MET A 28 25.81 16.46 9.30
CA MET A 28 24.46 16.21 8.76
C MET A 28 24.46 15.11 7.71
N TYR A 29 25.51 15.07 6.88
CA TYR A 29 25.65 14.03 5.85
C TYR A 29 25.86 12.64 6.47
N ILE A 30 26.75 12.53 7.47
CA ILE A 30 26.98 11.26 8.20
C ILE A 30 25.69 10.84 8.92
N LEU A 31 25.01 11.76 9.62
CA LEU A 31 23.76 11.48 10.30
C LEU A 31 22.70 10.95 9.32
N GLY A 32 22.53 11.64 8.19
CA GLY A 32 21.55 11.23 7.17
C GLY A 32 21.88 9.86 6.56
N MET A 33 23.16 9.54 6.34
CA MET A 33 23.55 8.22 5.86
C MET A 33 23.30 7.12 6.89
N ILE A 34 23.59 7.36 8.17
CA ILE A 34 23.25 6.42 9.25
C ILE A 34 21.74 6.13 9.22
N CYS A 35 20.90 7.18 9.12
CA CYS A 35 19.45 7.04 9.08
C CYS A 35 18.97 6.25 7.86
N ALA A 36 19.54 6.52 6.66
CA ALA A 36 19.16 5.84 5.44
C ALA A 36 19.50 4.34 5.47
N TYR A 37 20.71 3.99 5.94
CA TYR A 37 21.15 2.58 6.04
C TYR A 37 20.45 1.80 7.15
N ALA A 38 20.14 2.45 8.26
CA ALA A 38 19.56 1.81 9.44
C ALA A 38 18.15 1.24 9.19
N VAL A 39 17.39 1.82 8.26
CA VAL A 39 15.99 1.45 7.98
C VAL A 39 15.83 0.59 6.72
N ILE A 40 16.92 0.09 6.15
CA ILE A 40 16.85 -0.83 5.00
C ILE A 40 16.19 -2.14 5.46
N PRO A 41 15.08 -2.58 4.83
CA PRO A 41 14.47 -3.87 5.13
C PRO A 41 15.45 -5.03 4.89
N LYS A 42 15.30 -6.14 5.60
CA LYS A 42 16.19 -7.32 5.54
C LYS A 42 16.42 -7.90 4.12
N LYS A 43 15.55 -7.58 3.16
CA LYS A 43 15.64 -7.99 1.74
C LYS A 43 15.56 -6.79 0.79
N GLY A 44 15.66 -5.58 1.30
CA GLY A 44 15.62 -4.35 0.54
C GLY A 44 17.00 -3.83 0.20
N GLU A 45 17.05 -2.91 -0.74
CA GLU A 45 18.25 -2.18 -1.13
C GLU A 45 18.11 -0.71 -0.75
N LEU A 46 19.24 -0.05 -0.54
CA LEU A 46 19.27 1.40 -0.36
C LEU A 46 18.73 2.05 -1.65
N TYR A 47 17.97 3.12 -1.49
CA TYR A 47 17.54 3.93 -2.62
C TYR A 47 18.76 4.37 -3.46
N SER A 48 18.70 4.15 -4.76
CA SER A 48 19.85 4.29 -5.66
C SER A 48 20.50 5.69 -5.69
N LEU A 49 19.71 6.75 -5.40
CA LEU A 49 20.16 8.14 -5.35
C LEU A 49 20.31 8.69 -3.92
N ALA A 50 20.38 7.82 -2.89
CA ALA A 50 20.41 8.26 -1.50
C ALA A 50 21.62 9.16 -1.18
N TRP A 51 22.78 8.88 -1.76
CA TRP A 51 24.01 9.67 -1.58
C TRP A 51 23.88 11.07 -2.21
N GLU A 52 23.37 11.13 -3.41
CA GLU A 52 23.20 12.36 -4.19
C GLU A 52 22.10 13.23 -3.62
N GLU A 53 20.95 12.65 -3.29
CA GLU A 53 19.83 13.34 -2.64
C GLU A 53 20.28 14.00 -1.34
N LEU A 54 20.92 13.24 -0.48
CA LEU A 54 21.40 13.74 0.80
C LEU A 54 22.47 14.83 0.62
N PHE A 55 23.36 14.66 -0.38
CA PHE A 55 24.33 15.70 -0.72
C PHE A 55 23.63 17.02 -1.06
N PHE A 56 22.65 17.00 -1.96
CA PHE A 56 21.92 18.18 -2.36
C PHE A 56 21.08 18.79 -1.23
N ASP A 57 20.45 17.96 -0.39
CA ASP A 57 19.68 18.45 0.76
C ASP A 57 20.57 19.19 1.76
N VAL A 58 21.70 18.61 2.15
CA VAL A 58 22.62 19.24 3.07
C VAL A 58 23.33 20.43 2.43
N TYR A 59 23.59 20.37 1.11
CA TYR A 59 24.13 21.50 0.36
C TYR A 59 23.18 22.70 0.38
N LEU A 60 21.88 22.50 0.12
CA LEU A 60 20.88 23.56 0.18
C LEU A 60 20.79 24.19 1.57
N LEU A 61 20.83 23.38 2.64
CA LEU A 61 20.92 23.90 4.01
C LEU A 61 22.18 24.75 4.21
N CYS A 62 23.32 24.33 3.65
CA CYS A 62 24.57 25.11 3.70
C CYS A 62 24.45 26.42 2.92
N VAL A 63 23.72 26.47 1.79
CA VAL A 63 23.43 27.70 1.03
C VAL A 63 22.60 28.64 1.91
N VAL A 64 21.52 28.17 2.50
CA VAL A 64 20.69 28.96 3.42
C VAL A 64 21.54 29.53 4.56
N LEU A 65 22.35 28.68 5.23
CA LEU A 65 23.24 29.11 6.30
C LEU A 65 24.31 30.11 5.84
N ALA A 66 24.77 30.03 4.56
CA ALA A 66 25.78 30.93 4.03
C ALA A 66 25.25 32.35 3.77
N VAL A 67 23.95 32.46 3.41
CA VAL A 67 23.25 33.73 3.17
C VAL A 67 22.87 34.43 4.46
N ILE A 68 22.51 33.67 5.49
CA ILE A 68 22.05 34.21 6.77
C ILE A 68 23.20 34.96 7.51
N PRO A 69 22.94 36.20 8.05
CA PRO A 69 23.92 36.93 8.81
C PRO A 69 24.48 36.12 10.00
N GLN A 70 25.75 36.29 10.31
CA GLN A 70 26.46 35.51 11.34
C GLN A 70 25.80 35.57 12.72
N LYS A 71 25.20 36.72 13.08
CA LYS A 71 24.49 36.89 14.36
C LYS A 71 23.28 35.95 14.49
N VAL A 72 22.56 35.73 13.38
CA VAL A 72 21.36 34.87 13.34
C VAL A 72 21.76 33.40 13.13
N ARG A 73 22.75 33.15 12.26
CA ARG A 73 23.27 31.79 11.95
C ARG A 73 23.69 31.02 13.19
N ARG A 74 24.24 31.70 14.22
CA ARG A 74 24.65 31.05 15.47
C ARG A 74 23.50 30.40 16.24
N TRP A 75 22.25 30.82 16.00
CA TRP A 75 21.04 30.25 16.58
C TRP A 75 20.36 29.22 15.66
N ILE A 76 20.31 29.49 14.37
CA ILE A 76 19.67 28.62 13.38
C ILE A 76 20.44 27.30 13.21
N ARG A 77 21.77 27.32 13.23
CA ARG A 77 22.57 26.10 13.07
C ARG A 77 22.33 25.07 14.20
N PRO A 78 22.35 25.43 15.49
CA PRO A 78 21.95 24.53 16.57
C PRO A 78 20.52 24.01 16.44
N PHE A 79 19.58 24.85 15.97
CA PHE A 79 18.20 24.43 15.73
C PHE A 79 18.14 23.27 14.72
N PHE A 80 18.84 23.38 13.58
CA PHE A 80 18.91 22.27 12.61
C PHE A 80 19.55 21.00 13.21
N TYR A 81 20.58 21.13 14.01
CA TYR A 81 21.16 19.97 14.69
C TYR A 81 20.17 19.30 15.66
N VAL A 82 19.51 20.07 16.50
CA VAL A 82 18.53 19.55 17.47
C VAL A 82 17.40 18.84 16.72
N LEU A 83 16.85 19.49 15.70
CA LEU A 83 15.77 18.90 14.89
C LEU A 83 16.21 17.59 14.22
N ALA A 84 17.38 17.57 13.58
CA ALA A 84 17.88 16.39 12.88
C ALA A 84 18.19 15.23 13.85
N TYR A 85 18.86 15.50 14.98
CA TYR A 85 19.14 14.47 15.96
C TYR A 85 17.87 13.95 16.63
N ALA A 86 16.94 14.84 17.01
CA ALA A 86 15.69 14.43 17.63
C ALA A 86 14.86 13.53 16.71
N THR A 87 14.67 13.95 15.45
CA THR A 87 13.92 13.15 14.47
C THR A 87 14.63 11.83 14.17
N ALA A 88 15.96 11.82 14.05
CA ALA A 88 16.73 10.60 13.82
C ALA A 88 16.62 9.61 15.00
N VAL A 89 16.77 10.07 16.23
CA VAL A 89 16.68 9.22 17.43
C VAL A 89 15.29 8.60 17.53
N VAL A 90 14.23 9.40 17.37
CA VAL A 90 12.85 8.89 17.46
C VAL A 90 12.53 7.92 16.35
N ASP A 91 12.88 8.25 15.10
CA ASP A 91 12.61 7.41 13.94
C ASP A 91 13.34 6.05 14.02
N LEU A 92 14.63 6.07 14.37
CA LEU A 92 15.41 4.84 14.50
C LEU A 92 15.01 4.04 15.75
N TYR A 93 14.61 4.70 16.84
CA TYR A 93 14.05 4.04 18.00
C TYR A 93 12.78 3.25 17.63
N CYS A 94 11.85 3.90 16.92
CA CYS A 94 10.64 3.24 16.42
C CYS A 94 10.99 2.05 15.54
N PHE A 95 11.95 2.21 14.64
CA PHE A 95 12.37 1.12 13.75
C PHE A 95 13.01 -0.05 14.50
N VAL A 96 13.89 0.20 15.45
CA VAL A 96 14.57 -0.85 16.24
C VAL A 96 13.60 -1.61 17.15
N ARG A 97 12.60 -0.91 17.75
CA ARG A 97 11.66 -1.53 18.70
C ARG A 97 10.41 -2.11 18.05
N PHE A 98 9.91 -1.47 16.99
CA PHE A 98 8.60 -1.78 16.41
C PHE A 98 8.69 -2.20 14.94
N ASP A 99 9.91 -2.28 14.38
CA ASP A 99 10.14 -2.59 12.94
C ASP A 99 9.38 -1.60 12.02
N SER A 100 9.15 -0.38 12.51
CA SER A 100 8.41 0.68 11.82
C SER A 100 9.07 2.03 12.04
N THR A 101 9.26 2.80 10.97
CA THR A 101 9.77 4.18 11.04
C THR A 101 8.69 5.14 11.55
N LEU A 102 8.96 6.45 11.59
CA LEU A 102 7.99 7.50 11.89
C LEU A 102 6.88 7.55 10.84
N THR A 103 5.94 6.63 10.93
CA THR A 103 4.73 6.57 10.10
C THR A 103 3.59 7.38 10.73
N PRO A 104 2.54 7.74 9.97
CA PRO A 104 1.35 8.38 10.52
C PRO A 104 0.74 7.60 11.69
N THR A 105 0.68 6.27 11.59
CA THR A 105 0.19 5.40 12.67
C THR A 105 1.05 5.49 13.93
N MET A 106 2.38 5.52 13.78
CA MET A 106 3.29 5.67 14.92
C MET A 106 3.11 7.01 15.62
N LEU A 107 2.89 8.09 14.86
CA LEU A 107 2.63 9.41 15.43
C LEU A 107 1.27 9.48 16.17
N LEU A 108 0.24 8.82 15.66
CA LEU A 108 -1.05 8.72 16.34
C LEU A 108 -0.89 7.99 17.68
N LEU A 109 -0.21 6.86 17.72
CA LEU A 109 0.05 6.11 18.96
C LEU A 109 0.80 6.95 20.00
N VAL A 110 1.79 7.73 19.56
CA VAL A 110 2.51 8.65 20.46
C VAL A 110 1.61 9.79 20.94
N GLY A 111 0.72 10.30 20.10
CA GLY A 111 -0.22 11.38 20.43
C GLY A 111 -1.35 10.96 21.38
N GLU A 112 -1.75 9.70 21.36
CA GLU A 112 -2.79 9.12 22.23
C GLU A 112 -2.25 8.69 23.60
N THR A 113 -0.91 8.58 23.75
CA THR A 113 -0.25 8.14 24.99
C THR A 113 -0.28 9.26 26.01
N ASN A 114 -0.90 9.03 27.19
CA ASN A 114 -0.87 9.98 28.29
C ASN A 114 0.50 9.97 29.03
N GLY A 115 0.75 10.93 29.90
CA GLY A 115 2.05 11.10 30.55
C GLY A 115 2.50 9.90 31.41
N ASP A 116 1.56 9.20 32.03
CA ASP A 116 1.85 8.03 32.88
C ASP A 116 2.17 6.82 32.00
N GLU A 117 1.38 6.57 30.95
CA GLU A 117 1.64 5.53 29.94
C GLU A 117 2.96 5.80 29.18
N ALA A 118 3.26 7.06 28.84
CA ALA A 118 4.53 7.43 28.23
C ALA A 118 5.72 7.09 29.13
N THR A 119 5.58 7.29 30.44
CA THR A 119 6.63 6.99 31.43
C THR A 119 6.81 5.48 31.57
N GLU A 120 5.74 4.71 31.70
CA GLU A 120 5.78 3.24 31.74
C GLU A 120 6.34 2.66 30.44
N PHE A 121 5.94 3.21 29.30
CA PHE A 121 6.45 2.85 27.98
C PHE A 121 7.97 3.09 27.88
N LEU A 122 8.44 4.28 28.25
CA LEU A 122 9.86 4.60 28.22
C LEU A 122 10.66 3.67 29.17
N GLN A 123 10.18 3.42 30.39
CA GLN A 123 10.82 2.50 31.30
C GLN A 123 10.88 1.06 30.81
N SER A 124 9.85 0.61 30.11
CA SER A 124 9.76 -0.77 29.59
C SER A 124 10.62 -0.98 28.34
N TYR A 125 10.80 0.02 27.52
CA TYR A 125 11.45 -0.10 26.21
C TYR A 125 12.80 0.63 26.11
N LEU A 126 13.20 1.48 27.07
CA LEU A 126 14.54 2.02 27.17
C LEU A 126 15.45 1.00 27.88
N SER A 127 16.29 0.33 27.12
CA SER A 127 17.26 -0.65 27.64
C SER A 127 18.64 -0.43 27.04
N LEU A 128 19.68 -0.88 27.72
CA LEU A 128 21.08 -0.66 27.32
C LEU A 128 21.45 -1.33 25.96
N ASP A 129 20.67 -2.30 25.52
CA ASP A 129 20.82 -2.93 24.21
C ASP A 129 20.62 -1.95 23.04
N LEU A 130 19.87 -0.85 23.24
CA LEU A 130 19.74 0.22 22.25
C LEU A 130 21.10 0.87 21.90
N LEU A 131 22.04 0.88 22.83
CA LEU A 131 23.39 1.40 22.55
C LEU A 131 24.16 0.56 21.54
N GLY A 132 23.83 -0.72 21.38
CA GLY A 132 24.37 -1.62 20.35
C GLY A 132 23.63 -1.53 19.00
N SER A 133 22.62 -0.69 18.86
CA SER A 133 21.80 -0.52 17.67
C SER A 133 22.17 0.73 16.85
N SER A 134 21.40 0.99 15.76
CA SER A 134 21.50 2.24 15.00
C SER A 134 21.20 3.50 15.84
N VAL A 135 20.38 3.40 16.87
CA VAL A 135 20.17 4.48 17.84
C VAL A 135 21.47 4.83 18.56
N GLY A 136 22.22 3.82 19.01
CA GLY A 136 23.53 4.01 19.65
C GLY A 136 24.55 4.68 18.74
N LEU A 137 24.54 4.38 17.45
CA LEU A 137 25.39 5.07 16.44
C LEU A 137 25.07 6.57 16.35
N VAL A 138 23.79 6.93 16.35
CA VAL A 138 23.38 8.35 16.35
C VAL A 138 23.78 9.04 17.64
N LEU A 139 23.60 8.39 18.79
CA LEU A 139 24.01 8.94 20.09
C LEU A 139 25.55 9.11 20.16
N LEU A 140 26.31 8.16 19.63
CA LEU A 140 27.76 8.26 19.53
C LEU A 140 28.17 9.45 18.64
N LEU A 141 27.55 9.59 17.45
CA LEU A 141 27.81 10.73 16.57
C LEU A 141 27.49 12.06 17.26
N MET A 142 26.37 12.13 18.00
CA MET A 142 26.00 13.30 18.78
C MET A 142 27.04 13.62 19.87
N LEU A 143 27.51 12.62 20.59
CA LEU A 143 28.57 12.77 21.60
C LEU A 143 29.87 13.29 20.97
N LEU A 144 30.32 12.68 19.87
CA LEU A 144 31.52 13.12 19.13
C LEU A 144 31.38 14.56 18.62
N HIS A 145 30.18 14.92 18.13
CA HIS A 145 29.89 16.29 17.71
C HIS A 145 29.98 17.29 18.88
N ILE A 146 29.42 16.97 20.05
CA ILE A 146 29.49 17.78 21.26
C ILE A 146 30.96 17.94 21.72
N LEU A 147 31.70 16.84 21.77
CA LEU A 147 33.13 16.86 22.14
C LEU A 147 33.95 17.72 21.16
N TYR A 148 33.70 17.56 19.85
CA TYR A 148 34.34 18.41 18.84
C TYR A 148 33.99 19.90 19.04
N ALA A 149 32.75 20.23 19.26
CA ALA A 149 32.31 21.62 19.51
C ALA A 149 32.95 22.22 20.77
N ALA A 150 33.08 21.42 21.86
CA ALA A 150 33.62 21.86 23.13
C ALA A 150 35.15 21.99 23.12
N PHE A 151 35.83 21.02 22.50
CA PHE A 151 37.29 20.86 22.65
C PHE A 151 38.12 21.20 21.41
N SER A 152 37.53 21.29 20.21
CA SER A 152 38.29 21.50 18.98
C SER A 152 39.23 22.69 19.01
N LYS A 153 38.83 23.82 19.55
CA LYS A 153 39.69 25.01 19.66
C LYS A 153 40.82 24.80 20.64
N LYS A 154 40.63 24.05 21.74
CA LYS A 154 41.63 23.74 22.74
C LYS A 154 42.66 22.75 22.20
N VAL A 155 42.17 21.69 21.55
CA VAL A 155 43.00 20.67 20.89
C VAL A 155 43.84 21.30 19.78
N TRP A 156 43.21 22.17 18.95
CA TRP A 156 43.93 22.85 17.87
C TRP A 156 45.05 23.77 18.42
N ARG A 157 44.80 24.53 19.50
CA ARG A 157 45.81 25.35 20.11
C ARG A 157 46.96 24.53 20.70
N TRP A 158 46.62 23.44 21.40
CA TRP A 158 47.62 22.49 21.92
C TRP A 158 48.45 21.82 20.80
N ALA A 159 47.79 21.34 19.73
CA ALA A 159 48.50 20.72 18.60
C ALA A 159 49.42 21.73 17.92
N LYS A 160 49.00 22.98 17.78
CA LYS A 160 49.82 24.07 17.22
C LYS A 160 51.02 24.42 18.09
N SER A 161 50.88 24.42 19.44
CA SER A 161 52.03 24.63 20.34
C SER A 161 53.02 23.48 20.26
N LYS A 162 52.54 22.22 20.24
CA LYS A 162 53.39 21.04 20.12
C LYS A 162 54.11 20.97 18.76
N LEU A 163 53.44 21.37 17.72
CA LEU A 163 54.06 21.51 16.38
C LEU A 163 55.15 22.57 16.37
N ALA A 164 54.98 23.69 17.11
CA ALA A 164 55.98 24.77 17.21
C ALA A 164 57.19 24.42 18.09
N GLU A 165 57.05 23.48 19.04
CA GLU A 165 58.10 22.98 19.90
C GLU A 165 59.06 21.98 19.18
N ASN A 166 58.63 21.43 18.03
CA ASN A 166 59.42 20.42 17.31
C ASN A 166 59.80 20.95 15.91
N GLU A 167 61.08 21.36 15.78
CA GLU A 167 61.58 21.95 14.52
C GLU A 167 61.46 21.04 13.29
N ASN A 168 61.68 19.74 13.44
CA ASN A 168 61.53 18.77 12.36
C ASN A 168 60.08 18.67 11.88
N LEU A 169 59.11 18.60 12.80
CA LEU A 169 57.68 18.60 12.48
C LEU A 169 57.24 19.93 11.90
N LEU A 170 57.81 21.05 12.37
CA LEU A 170 57.49 22.38 11.85
C LEU A 170 58.01 22.53 10.41
N GLN A 171 59.22 22.02 10.12
CA GLN A 171 59.79 22.01 8.75
C GLN A 171 58.94 21.14 7.82
N THR A 172 58.62 19.91 8.24
CA THR A 172 57.74 19.02 7.47
C THR A 172 56.38 19.67 7.20
N ALA A 173 55.76 20.32 8.21
CA ALA A 173 54.51 21.03 8.03
C ALA A 173 54.61 22.21 7.05
N ARG A 174 55.74 22.93 7.02
CA ARG A 174 56.01 23.98 6.03
C ARG A 174 56.10 23.41 4.63
N GLU A 175 56.86 22.35 4.43
CA GLU A 175 57.01 21.67 3.13
C GLU A 175 55.70 21.12 2.61
N VAL A 176 54.86 20.48 3.46
CA VAL A 176 53.51 20.02 3.13
C VAL A 176 52.61 21.21 2.76
N LYS A 177 52.70 22.31 3.49
CA LYS A 177 51.94 23.55 3.18
C LYS A 177 52.34 24.14 1.84
N GLU A 178 53.65 24.20 1.53
CA GLU A 178 54.15 24.71 0.24
C GLU A 178 53.67 23.81 -0.92
N LYS A 179 53.83 22.48 -0.81
CA LYS A 179 53.27 21.54 -1.79
C LYS A 179 51.76 21.72 -1.98
N PHE A 180 51.02 21.85 -0.87
CA PHE A 180 49.60 22.11 -0.92
C PHE A 180 49.27 23.42 -1.63
N LEU A 181 50.00 24.52 -1.39
CA LEU A 181 49.78 25.80 -2.06
C LEU A 181 50.05 25.72 -3.58
N ILE A 182 51.01 24.93 -4.01
CA ILE A 182 51.27 24.67 -5.43
C ILE A 182 50.13 23.88 -6.06
N MET A 183 49.62 22.87 -5.36
CA MET A 183 48.53 22.01 -5.86
C MET A 183 47.13 22.61 -5.72
N ALA A 184 46.91 23.58 -4.83
CA ALA A 184 45.63 24.16 -4.54
C ALA A 184 44.83 24.69 -5.75
N PRO A 185 45.48 25.35 -6.77
CA PRO A 185 44.77 25.77 -7.98
C PRO A 185 44.24 24.60 -8.80
N TYR A 186 45.00 23.51 -8.92
CA TYR A 186 44.59 22.30 -9.65
C TYR A 186 43.48 21.56 -8.91
N ALA A 187 43.64 21.39 -7.59
CA ALA A 187 42.60 20.81 -6.73
C ALA A 187 41.31 21.61 -6.81
N SER A 188 41.35 22.95 -6.80
CA SER A 188 40.18 23.81 -6.95
C SER A 188 39.51 23.66 -8.32
N ALA A 189 40.31 23.49 -9.39
CA ALA A 189 39.78 23.27 -10.74
C ALA A 189 39.12 21.90 -10.85
N SER A 190 39.76 20.85 -10.30
CA SER A 190 39.21 19.50 -10.31
C SER A 190 37.90 19.41 -9.50
N LEU A 191 37.86 19.98 -8.30
CA LEU A 191 36.69 20.03 -7.45
C LEU A 191 35.54 20.85 -8.12
N GLY A 192 35.88 21.97 -8.80
CA GLY A 192 34.92 22.75 -9.56
C GLY A 192 34.29 21.95 -10.70
N LEU A 193 35.11 21.21 -11.44
CA LEU A 193 34.65 20.35 -12.53
C LEU A 193 33.77 19.21 -12.00
N ALA A 194 34.23 18.53 -10.94
CA ALA A 194 33.45 17.46 -10.30
C ALA A 194 32.09 17.97 -9.80
N ALA A 195 32.04 19.17 -9.20
CA ALA A 195 30.78 19.80 -8.78
C ALA A 195 29.83 20.08 -9.95
N VAL A 196 30.36 20.52 -11.09
CA VAL A 196 29.55 20.73 -12.31
C VAL A 196 29.00 19.41 -12.84
N ILE A 197 29.85 18.39 -12.95
CA ILE A 197 29.42 17.06 -13.40
C ILE A 197 28.33 16.52 -12.47
N LEU A 198 28.53 16.56 -11.16
CA LEU A 198 27.55 16.09 -10.16
C LEU A 198 26.23 16.85 -10.28
N PHE A 199 26.28 18.18 -10.43
CA PHE A 199 25.08 18.99 -10.57
C PHE A 199 24.29 18.64 -11.84
N PHE A 200 24.97 18.54 -13.01
CA PHE A 200 24.28 18.22 -14.26
C PHE A 200 23.84 16.75 -14.39
N SER A 201 24.56 15.82 -13.77
CA SER A 201 24.22 14.40 -13.85
C SER A 201 23.07 14.02 -12.92
N TYR A 202 23.01 14.61 -11.72
CA TYR A 202 22.08 14.17 -10.67
C TYR A 202 21.12 15.26 -10.18
N GLY A 203 21.45 16.54 -10.41
CA GLY A 203 20.66 17.66 -9.86
C GLY A 203 19.21 17.64 -10.35
N ASN A 204 18.98 17.30 -11.62
CA ASN A 204 17.63 17.23 -12.17
C ASN A 204 16.81 16.10 -11.54
N LEU A 205 17.40 14.91 -11.37
CA LEU A 205 16.73 13.74 -10.75
C LEU A 205 16.38 14.03 -9.29
N CYS A 206 17.30 14.64 -8.56
CA CYS A 206 17.06 15.02 -7.17
C CYS A 206 16.02 16.15 -7.05
N TRP A 207 15.96 17.07 -8.03
CA TRP A 207 14.93 18.10 -8.09
C TRP A 207 13.54 17.54 -8.38
N GLU A 208 13.43 16.59 -9.31
CA GLU A 208 12.18 15.88 -9.60
C GLU A 208 11.60 15.21 -8.35
N ASN A 209 12.46 14.62 -7.51
CA ASN A 209 12.04 14.04 -6.25
C ASN A 209 11.48 15.10 -5.27
N LYS A 210 12.04 16.29 -5.21
CA LYS A 210 11.49 17.40 -4.40
C LYS A 210 10.13 17.87 -4.93
N VAL A 211 9.97 17.94 -6.25
CA VAL A 211 8.68 18.26 -6.88
C VAL A 211 7.63 17.19 -6.54
N LEU A 212 8.00 15.91 -6.56
CA LEU A 212 7.12 14.82 -6.14
C LEU A 212 6.72 14.94 -4.67
N TYR A 213 7.67 15.25 -3.78
CA TYR A 213 7.38 15.46 -2.37
C TYR A 213 6.42 16.65 -2.15
N HIS A 214 6.65 17.76 -2.84
CA HIS A 214 5.74 18.91 -2.80
C HIS A 214 4.34 18.53 -3.29
N ARG A 215 4.24 17.74 -4.35
CA ARG A 215 2.95 17.23 -4.85
C ARG A 215 2.25 16.37 -3.80
N LEU A 216 2.95 15.45 -3.14
CA LEU A 216 2.38 14.65 -2.04
C LEU A 216 1.79 15.52 -0.93
N MET A 217 2.47 16.62 -0.60
CA MET A 217 2.04 17.58 0.43
C MET A 217 1.00 18.61 -0.05
N SER A 218 0.49 18.47 -1.28
CA SER A 218 -0.53 19.37 -1.85
C SER A 218 -1.89 18.73 -2.10
N TYR A 219 -2.03 17.44 -1.82
CA TYR A 219 -3.31 16.74 -1.93
C TYR A 219 -4.22 17.04 -0.74
N ASP A 220 -5.51 17.24 -1.00
CA ASP A 220 -6.49 17.56 0.03
C ASP A 220 -7.09 16.33 0.72
N ASN A 221 -6.87 15.14 0.16
CA ASN A 221 -7.35 13.89 0.72
C ASN A 221 -6.25 12.83 0.79
N ILE A 222 -6.34 11.95 1.79
CA ILE A 222 -5.36 10.89 2.03
C ILE A 222 -5.31 9.86 0.90
N GLY A 223 -6.41 9.64 0.20
CA GLY A 223 -6.49 8.68 -0.90
C GLY A 223 -5.59 9.04 -2.08
N ASP A 224 -5.55 10.30 -2.48
CA ASP A 224 -4.66 10.77 -3.56
C ASP A 224 -3.19 10.69 -3.14
N VAL A 225 -2.88 10.96 -1.86
CA VAL A 225 -1.54 10.78 -1.29
C VAL A 225 -1.10 9.32 -1.40
N GLU A 226 -1.94 8.39 -0.99
CA GLU A 226 -1.66 6.94 -1.09
C GLU A 226 -1.48 6.52 -2.53
N HIS A 227 -2.36 6.96 -3.42
CA HIS A 227 -2.25 6.66 -4.84
C HIS A 227 -0.93 7.17 -5.44
N GLU A 228 -0.46 8.36 -5.06
CA GLU A 228 0.83 8.88 -5.51
C GLU A 228 2.00 8.05 -4.97
N LEU A 229 1.98 7.69 -3.69
CA LEU A 229 3.01 6.86 -3.06
C LEU A 229 3.16 5.47 -3.69
N THR A 230 2.10 4.94 -4.27
CA THR A 230 2.13 3.60 -4.88
C THR A 230 2.69 3.57 -6.30
N LYS A 231 2.91 4.73 -6.96
CA LYS A 231 3.31 4.78 -8.37
C LYS A 231 4.76 4.36 -8.63
N LYS A 232 5.69 4.62 -7.71
CA LYS A 232 7.12 4.27 -7.82
C LYS A 232 7.77 4.22 -6.43
N PRO A 233 8.93 3.54 -6.27
CA PRO A 233 9.78 3.71 -5.09
C PRO A 233 10.18 5.18 -4.97
N HIS A 234 9.71 5.87 -3.94
CA HIS A 234 9.98 7.28 -3.72
C HIS A 234 11.14 7.48 -2.76
N ALA A 235 12.12 8.27 -3.17
CA ALA A 235 13.17 8.74 -2.28
C ALA A 235 12.68 9.79 -1.28
N VAL A 236 11.51 10.37 -1.48
CA VAL A 236 10.96 11.47 -0.65
C VAL A 236 10.93 11.16 0.84
N GLN A 237 10.82 9.89 1.23
CA GLN A 237 10.78 9.46 2.62
C GLN A 237 12.09 8.79 3.09
N TYR A 238 13.20 8.96 2.40
CA TYR A 238 14.47 8.33 2.75
C TYR A 238 15.12 8.90 4.03
N GLN A 239 14.70 10.07 4.50
CA GLN A 239 15.20 10.72 5.71
C GLN A 239 14.13 10.89 6.78
N PRO A 240 14.48 10.84 8.09
CA PRO A 240 13.52 10.98 9.19
C PRO A 240 12.70 12.27 9.15
N ILE A 241 13.29 13.38 8.73
CA ILE A 241 12.59 14.68 8.66
C ILE A 241 11.47 14.67 7.60
N TYR A 242 11.68 14.01 6.47
CA TYR A 242 10.65 13.86 5.45
C TYR A 242 9.53 12.95 5.93
N ARG A 243 9.89 11.84 6.61
CA ARG A 243 8.90 10.93 7.20
C ARG A 243 8.05 11.62 8.25
N LEU A 244 8.68 12.41 9.13
CA LEU A 244 7.95 13.18 10.15
C LEU A 244 6.98 14.19 9.51
N ALA A 245 7.46 15.02 8.57
CA ALA A 245 6.64 16.03 7.92
C ALA A 245 5.48 15.40 7.15
N PHE A 246 5.75 14.33 6.40
CA PHE A 246 4.72 13.57 5.69
C PHE A 246 3.69 12.96 6.65
N SER A 247 4.15 12.36 7.76
CA SER A 247 3.26 11.69 8.70
C SER A 247 2.36 12.66 9.46
N LEU A 248 2.86 13.86 9.78
CA LEU A 248 2.03 14.93 10.34
C LEU A 248 0.94 15.36 9.37
N TYR A 249 1.31 15.55 8.10
CA TYR A 249 0.37 15.93 7.06
C TYR A 249 -0.70 14.85 6.78
N ALA A 250 -0.26 13.60 6.64
CA ALA A 250 -1.18 12.47 6.41
C ALA A 250 -2.14 12.26 7.59
N ASN A 251 -1.68 12.45 8.83
CA ASN A 251 -2.54 12.41 10.01
C ASN A 251 -3.58 13.55 10.02
N GLU A 252 -3.20 14.73 9.60
CA GLU A 252 -4.16 15.84 9.46
C GLU A 252 -5.28 15.49 8.46
N LEU A 253 -4.92 14.94 7.29
CA LEU A 253 -5.91 14.49 6.30
C LEU A 253 -6.79 13.35 6.84
N THR A 254 -6.19 12.38 7.51
CA THR A 254 -6.93 11.27 8.14
C THR A 254 -7.86 11.78 9.24
N ALA A 255 -7.39 12.71 10.08
CA ALA A 255 -8.20 13.31 11.13
C ALA A 255 -9.43 14.06 10.57
N LYS A 256 -9.29 14.76 9.46
CA LYS A 256 -10.43 15.40 8.77
C LYS A 256 -11.50 14.37 8.35
N GLN A 257 -11.09 13.22 7.82
CA GLN A 257 -12.02 12.15 7.46
C GLN A 257 -12.66 11.50 8.69
N LEU A 258 -11.91 11.31 9.78
CA LEU A 258 -12.44 10.80 11.05
C LEU A 258 -13.50 11.75 11.64
N VAL A 259 -13.28 13.06 11.60
CA VAL A 259 -14.27 14.05 12.05
C VAL A 259 -15.56 13.91 11.24
N LYS A 260 -15.47 13.90 9.91
CA LYS A 260 -16.64 13.73 9.04
C LYS A 260 -17.40 12.42 9.33
N LEU A 261 -16.69 11.30 9.50
CA LEU A 261 -17.30 10.01 9.84
C LEU A 261 -18.00 10.05 11.21
N LYS A 262 -17.38 10.70 12.21
CA LYS A 262 -18.01 10.86 13.53
C LYS A 262 -19.24 11.77 13.48
N GLU A 263 -19.21 12.80 12.65
CA GLU A 263 -20.38 13.66 12.39
C GLU A 263 -21.48 12.87 11.69
N SER A 264 -21.14 12.04 10.70
CA SER A 264 -22.10 11.21 9.96
C SER A 264 -22.82 10.17 10.83
N LEU A 265 -22.29 9.79 12.00
CA LEU A 265 -22.97 8.92 12.96
C LEU A 265 -24.31 9.51 13.43
N ASN A 266 -24.42 10.84 13.50
CA ASN A 266 -25.68 11.51 13.88
C ASN A 266 -26.75 11.39 12.80
N ASP A 267 -26.34 11.19 11.55
CA ASP A 267 -27.22 11.08 10.38
C ASP A 267 -27.65 9.64 10.07
N VAL A 268 -27.10 8.66 10.80
CA VAL A 268 -27.53 7.27 10.69
C VAL A 268 -28.97 7.15 11.14
N LYS A 269 -29.88 6.90 10.21
CA LYS A 269 -31.31 6.71 10.44
C LYS A 269 -31.75 5.37 9.90
N VAL A 270 -32.65 4.71 10.63
CA VAL A 270 -33.29 3.48 10.21
C VAL A 270 -34.80 3.71 10.34
N ASP A 271 -35.50 3.63 9.22
CA ASP A 271 -36.97 3.82 9.19
C ASP A 271 -37.70 2.57 9.69
N SER A 272 -37.21 1.39 9.27
CA SER A 272 -37.72 0.09 9.70
C SER A 272 -36.72 -1.04 9.43
N CYS A 273 -36.93 -2.18 10.10
CA CYS A 273 -36.21 -3.41 9.83
C CYS A 273 -37.17 -4.61 9.96
N SER A 274 -37.27 -5.40 8.91
CA SER A 274 -38.08 -6.62 8.91
C SER A 274 -37.32 -7.87 9.35
N PHE A 275 -36.00 -7.77 9.56
CA PHE A 275 -35.14 -8.91 9.86
C PHE A 275 -35.30 -10.06 8.88
N LYS A 276 -35.41 -9.72 7.59
CA LYS A 276 -35.68 -10.61 6.47
C LYS A 276 -34.73 -11.80 6.42
N SER A 277 -33.44 -11.58 6.70
CA SER A 277 -32.46 -12.65 6.87
C SER A 277 -31.85 -12.58 8.28
N ARG A 278 -32.02 -13.63 9.06
CA ARG A 278 -31.58 -13.65 10.46
C ARG A 278 -30.05 -13.74 10.61
N ASN A 279 -29.40 -14.49 9.72
CA ASN A 279 -27.94 -14.64 9.74
C ASN A 279 -27.39 -14.29 8.36
N ILE A 280 -26.77 -13.14 8.25
CA ILE A 280 -26.07 -12.65 7.07
C ILE A 280 -24.58 -12.77 7.36
N VAL A 281 -23.84 -13.46 6.48
CA VAL A 281 -22.40 -13.64 6.61
C VAL A 281 -21.75 -13.02 5.39
N LEU A 282 -20.85 -12.05 5.60
CA LEU A 282 -20.02 -11.47 4.58
C LEU A 282 -18.58 -11.99 4.75
N ILE A 283 -18.04 -12.62 3.73
CA ILE A 283 -16.64 -13.02 3.68
C ILE A 283 -15.93 -12.09 2.70
N ILE A 284 -15.07 -11.23 3.22
CA ILE A 284 -14.21 -10.37 2.42
C ILE A 284 -12.88 -11.11 2.22
N GLY A 285 -12.62 -11.53 0.97
CA GLY A 285 -11.35 -12.09 0.55
C GLY A 285 -10.33 -10.99 0.26
N GLU A 286 -9.15 -11.38 -0.19
CA GLU A 286 -8.03 -10.49 -0.45
C GLU A 286 -7.32 -10.90 -1.74
N SER A 287 -7.02 -9.93 -2.64
CA SER A 287 -6.14 -10.11 -3.81
C SER A 287 -6.54 -11.29 -4.72
N TYR A 288 -7.81 -11.43 -5.06
CA TYR A 288 -8.30 -12.62 -5.77
C TYR A 288 -8.78 -12.34 -7.20
N ASN A 289 -7.96 -12.72 -8.17
CA ASN A 289 -8.28 -12.63 -9.60
C ASN A 289 -9.34 -13.68 -9.99
N ARG A 290 -10.46 -13.22 -10.58
CA ARG A 290 -11.53 -14.10 -11.07
C ARG A 290 -11.03 -15.12 -12.09
N ASN A 291 -10.12 -14.73 -12.98
CA ASN A 291 -9.60 -15.56 -14.04
C ASN A 291 -8.68 -16.68 -13.53
N HIS A 292 -8.20 -16.58 -12.29
CA HIS A 292 -7.47 -17.62 -11.55
C HIS A 292 -8.38 -18.44 -10.61
N SER A 293 -9.66 -18.52 -10.88
CA SER A 293 -10.61 -19.31 -10.09
C SER A 293 -11.21 -20.47 -10.89
N GLN A 294 -11.04 -21.72 -10.43
CA GLN A 294 -11.67 -22.87 -11.05
C GLN A 294 -13.20 -22.74 -11.11
N LEU A 295 -13.81 -22.10 -10.12
CA LEU A 295 -15.25 -21.84 -10.10
C LEU A 295 -15.71 -21.04 -11.31
N TYR A 296 -14.85 -20.22 -11.89
CA TYR A 296 -15.09 -19.36 -13.05
C TYR A 296 -14.44 -19.86 -14.34
N GLY A 297 -13.88 -21.08 -14.32
CA GLY A 297 -13.38 -21.73 -15.54
C GLY A 297 -11.85 -21.83 -15.64
N TYR A 298 -11.09 -21.41 -14.64
CA TYR A 298 -9.66 -21.62 -14.61
C TYR A 298 -9.32 -23.12 -14.64
N LYS A 299 -8.30 -23.49 -15.38
CA LYS A 299 -7.95 -24.90 -15.59
C LYS A 299 -7.37 -25.59 -14.34
N THR A 300 -6.61 -24.86 -13.54
CA THR A 300 -6.03 -25.38 -12.29
C THR A 300 -7.13 -25.62 -11.25
N PRO A 301 -7.21 -26.80 -10.64
CA PRO A 301 -8.27 -27.16 -9.68
C PRO A 301 -8.01 -26.57 -8.29
N ASN A 302 -8.04 -25.25 -8.19
CA ASN A 302 -7.72 -24.50 -6.98
C ASN A 302 -8.95 -24.11 -6.12
N THR A 303 -10.19 -24.32 -6.62
CA THR A 303 -11.43 -24.09 -5.83
C THR A 303 -12.41 -25.28 -5.88
N PRO A 304 -11.97 -26.53 -5.63
CA PRO A 304 -12.79 -27.73 -5.81
C PRO A 304 -14.00 -27.77 -4.85
N ARG A 305 -13.92 -27.15 -3.67
CA ARG A 305 -15.01 -27.14 -2.68
C ARG A 305 -16.12 -26.20 -3.10
N GLN A 306 -15.78 -25.01 -3.62
CA GLN A 306 -16.75 -24.07 -4.18
C GLN A 306 -17.43 -24.66 -5.42
N VAL A 307 -16.69 -25.31 -6.32
CA VAL A 307 -17.25 -26.05 -7.47
C VAL A 307 -18.24 -27.13 -7.00
N LYS A 308 -17.91 -27.88 -5.93
CA LYS A 308 -18.82 -28.87 -5.36
C LYS A 308 -20.11 -28.24 -4.81
N MET A 309 -20.01 -27.11 -4.11
CA MET A 309 -21.19 -26.38 -3.61
C MET A 309 -22.06 -25.84 -4.77
N ARG A 310 -21.45 -25.31 -5.84
CA ARG A 310 -22.17 -24.90 -7.06
C ARG A 310 -22.92 -26.08 -7.70
N ARG A 311 -22.27 -27.25 -7.86
CA ARG A 311 -22.91 -28.45 -8.43
C ARG A 311 -24.12 -28.93 -7.62
N ARG A 312 -24.09 -28.70 -6.31
CA ARG A 312 -25.25 -29.01 -5.41
C ARG A 312 -26.34 -27.96 -5.43
N GLY A 313 -26.20 -26.89 -6.20
CA GLY A 313 -27.16 -25.78 -6.25
C GLY A 313 -27.22 -24.94 -4.97
N GLU A 314 -26.19 -25.04 -4.13
CA GLU A 314 -26.09 -24.30 -2.85
C GLU A 314 -25.40 -22.95 -3.03
N LEU A 315 -24.57 -22.79 -4.09
CA LEU A 315 -23.74 -21.62 -4.39
C LEU A 315 -24.04 -21.11 -5.80
N VAL A 316 -24.23 -19.81 -5.93
CA VAL A 316 -24.48 -19.11 -7.20
C VAL A 316 -23.31 -18.14 -7.46
N PRO A 317 -22.45 -18.38 -8.46
CA PRO A 317 -21.42 -17.44 -8.85
C PRO A 317 -22.00 -16.30 -9.69
N PHE A 318 -21.57 -15.07 -9.42
CA PHE A 318 -21.85 -13.88 -10.24
C PHE A 318 -20.72 -13.71 -11.24
N THR A 319 -21.04 -13.48 -12.51
CA THR A 319 -20.06 -13.59 -13.60
C THR A 319 -19.52 -12.26 -14.13
N ASP A 320 -20.12 -11.15 -13.71
CA ASP A 320 -19.75 -9.80 -14.17
C ASP A 320 -19.67 -8.84 -12.99
N VAL A 321 -18.60 -8.97 -12.21
CA VAL A 321 -18.36 -8.20 -11.00
C VAL A 321 -16.98 -7.58 -11.04
N VAL A 322 -16.90 -6.29 -10.72
CA VAL A 322 -15.65 -5.54 -10.61
C VAL A 322 -15.55 -4.83 -9.25
N SER A 323 -14.33 -4.69 -8.74
CA SER A 323 -14.04 -3.79 -7.63
C SER A 323 -13.87 -2.36 -8.15
N PRO A 324 -14.19 -1.32 -7.34
CA PRO A 324 -13.99 0.07 -7.76
C PRO A 324 -12.51 0.48 -7.78
N TRP A 325 -11.66 -0.22 -7.01
CA TRP A 325 -10.22 0.03 -6.87
C TRP A 325 -9.44 -1.29 -6.81
N ASN A 326 -8.13 -1.20 -6.98
CA ASN A 326 -7.21 -2.33 -6.89
C ASN A 326 -6.31 -2.29 -5.63
N LEU A 327 -6.73 -1.57 -4.59
CA LEU A 327 -6.04 -1.43 -3.32
C LEU A 327 -7.04 -1.57 -2.17
N THR A 328 -6.70 -2.39 -1.20
CA THR A 328 -7.55 -2.75 -0.06
C THR A 328 -8.11 -1.54 0.67
N SER A 329 -7.26 -0.56 0.98
CA SER A 329 -7.66 0.67 1.68
C SER A 329 -8.76 1.45 0.96
N PHE A 330 -8.64 1.60 -0.37
CA PHE A 330 -9.64 2.29 -1.16
C PHE A 330 -10.92 1.48 -1.31
N VAL A 331 -10.79 0.17 -1.52
CA VAL A 331 -11.96 -0.70 -1.64
C VAL A 331 -12.77 -0.70 -0.35
N PHE A 332 -12.12 -0.79 0.81
CA PHE A 332 -12.82 -0.79 2.11
C PHE A 332 -13.64 0.48 2.33
N LYS A 333 -13.12 1.65 1.99
CA LYS A 333 -13.87 2.92 2.03
C LYS A 333 -15.18 2.83 1.24
N HIS A 334 -15.16 2.19 0.07
CA HIS A 334 -16.31 2.09 -0.81
C HIS A 334 -17.27 0.95 -0.45
N ILE A 335 -16.76 -0.21 -0.02
CA ILE A 335 -17.63 -1.34 0.34
C ILE A 335 -18.25 -1.22 1.73
N PHE A 336 -17.70 -0.35 2.59
CA PHE A 336 -18.28 -0.09 3.91
C PHE A 336 -19.23 1.10 3.92
N SER A 337 -18.99 2.13 3.11
CA SER A 337 -19.81 3.32 3.03
C SER A 337 -21.04 3.12 2.15
N LEU A 338 -22.12 3.83 2.45
CA LEU A 338 -23.29 3.97 1.55
C LEU A 338 -23.03 4.93 0.37
N TYR A 339 -21.82 5.46 0.27
CA TYR A 339 -21.34 6.19 -0.90
C TYR A 339 -21.12 5.25 -2.08
N THR A 340 -21.49 5.67 -3.28
CA THR A 340 -21.09 4.98 -4.51
C THR A 340 -20.30 5.91 -5.42
N VAL A 341 -19.39 5.35 -6.21
CA VAL A 341 -18.55 6.15 -7.11
C VAL A 341 -19.41 6.96 -8.07
N GLY A 342 -19.24 8.27 -8.05
CA GLY A 342 -20.05 9.23 -8.80
C GLY A 342 -21.11 9.99 -7.96
N ASP A 343 -21.31 9.62 -6.70
CA ASP A 343 -22.13 10.40 -5.78
C ASP A 343 -21.43 11.73 -5.42
N LYS A 344 -22.19 12.70 -4.90
CA LYS A 344 -21.67 13.97 -4.44
C LYS A 344 -20.88 13.80 -3.13
N GLY A 345 -19.81 14.56 -2.96
CA GLY A 345 -19.00 14.52 -1.74
C GLY A 345 -18.01 13.35 -1.73
N GLU A 346 -17.64 12.92 -0.54
CA GLU A 346 -16.69 11.87 -0.29
C GLU A 346 -17.34 10.68 0.42
N TRP A 347 -16.68 9.52 0.39
CA TRP A 347 -17.16 8.32 1.07
C TRP A 347 -17.41 8.52 2.58
N CYS A 348 -16.66 9.41 3.23
CA CYS A 348 -16.78 9.72 4.67
C CYS A 348 -17.90 10.70 5.00
N ASP A 349 -18.59 11.23 3.99
CA ASP A 349 -19.82 12.04 4.17
C ASP A 349 -21.07 11.15 4.29
N TYR A 350 -20.94 9.83 4.20
CA TYR A 350 -22.02 8.86 4.20
C TYR A 350 -21.89 7.87 5.36
N PRO A 351 -23.02 7.35 5.91
CA PRO A 351 -23.01 6.31 6.93
C PRO A 351 -22.27 5.05 6.44
N LEU A 352 -21.65 4.34 7.38
CA LEU A 352 -21.09 3.02 7.14
C LEU A 352 -22.18 1.95 7.37
N PHE A 353 -22.27 0.94 6.49
CA PHE A 353 -23.36 -0.06 6.59
C PHE A 353 -23.39 -0.82 7.92
N PRO A 354 -22.25 -1.12 8.62
CA PRO A 354 -22.36 -1.79 9.91
C PRO A 354 -23.04 -0.95 10.98
N GLU A 355 -22.89 0.39 10.94
CA GLU A 355 -23.57 1.33 11.83
C GLU A 355 -25.10 1.25 11.64
N VAL A 356 -25.54 1.20 10.37
CA VAL A 356 -26.94 1.06 10.01
C VAL A 356 -27.50 -0.27 10.50
N PHE A 357 -26.75 -1.37 10.35
CA PHE A 357 -27.14 -2.69 10.87
C PHE A 357 -27.27 -2.72 12.38
N ARG A 358 -26.31 -2.14 13.11
CA ARG A 358 -26.41 -2.05 14.58
C ARG A 358 -27.61 -1.24 15.02
N LYS A 359 -27.83 -0.10 14.38
CA LYS A 359 -28.99 0.75 14.67
C LYS A 359 -30.33 0.06 14.35
N ALA A 360 -30.34 -0.81 13.35
CA ALA A 360 -31.49 -1.63 12.99
C ALA A 360 -31.75 -2.80 13.97
N GLY A 361 -30.81 -3.09 14.89
CA GLY A 361 -30.96 -4.15 15.90
C GLY A 361 -30.24 -5.46 15.58
N TYR A 362 -29.40 -5.51 14.53
CA TYR A 362 -28.50 -6.63 14.30
C TYR A 362 -27.33 -6.60 15.28
N HIS A 363 -26.89 -7.78 15.71
CA HIS A 363 -25.57 -7.93 16.34
C HIS A 363 -24.51 -8.04 15.25
N VAL A 364 -23.56 -7.12 15.23
CA VAL A 364 -22.52 -7.05 14.21
C VAL A 364 -21.19 -7.57 14.75
N THR A 365 -20.70 -8.66 14.15
CA THR A 365 -19.41 -9.28 14.47
C THR A 365 -18.42 -9.03 13.33
N PHE A 366 -17.24 -8.48 13.64
CA PHE A 366 -16.15 -8.26 12.69
C PHE A 366 -14.90 -9.04 13.08
N MET A 367 -14.58 -10.05 12.30
CA MET A 367 -13.41 -10.91 12.45
C MET A 367 -12.40 -10.61 11.35
N THR A 368 -11.27 -10.02 11.69
CA THR A 368 -10.25 -9.61 10.70
C THR A 368 -8.90 -10.27 10.97
N ASN A 369 -8.19 -10.66 9.90
CA ASN A 369 -6.81 -11.14 9.97
C ASN A 369 -5.79 -10.13 9.40
N GLN A 370 -6.20 -8.87 9.22
CA GLN A 370 -5.36 -7.80 8.65
C GLN A 370 -5.39 -6.52 9.48
N PHE A 371 -6.55 -5.91 9.67
CA PHE A 371 -6.71 -4.58 10.28
C PHE A 371 -6.93 -4.66 11.79
N LEU A 372 -5.84 -4.78 12.55
CA LEU A 372 -5.85 -4.57 14.00
C LEU A 372 -4.77 -3.53 14.39
N PRO A 373 -4.99 -2.75 15.45
CA PRO A 373 -4.10 -1.64 15.84
C PRO A 373 -2.64 -2.02 16.09
N GLN A 374 -2.35 -3.29 16.38
CA GLN A 374 -1.01 -3.78 16.73
C GLN A 374 -0.35 -4.62 15.61
N ALA A 375 -0.86 -4.58 14.41
CA ALA A 375 -0.31 -5.36 13.31
C ALA A 375 1.04 -4.79 12.85
N LYS A 376 2.13 -5.53 13.09
CA LYS A 376 3.49 -5.20 12.65
C LYS A 376 3.66 -5.05 11.12
N GLU A 377 2.70 -5.50 10.34
CA GLU A 377 2.71 -5.47 8.88
C GLU A 377 2.02 -4.22 8.28
N ALA A 378 1.46 -3.34 9.10
CA ALA A 378 0.73 -2.14 8.65
C ALA A 378 1.66 -1.00 8.18
N VAL A 379 2.81 -1.32 7.57
CA VAL A 379 3.86 -0.33 7.22
C VAL A 379 3.43 0.64 6.13
N TYR A 380 2.36 0.36 5.36
CA TYR A 380 1.89 1.23 4.27
C TYR A 380 0.37 1.38 4.15
N ASP A 381 -0.41 0.78 5.05
CA ASP A 381 -1.87 0.89 5.01
C ASP A 381 -2.35 2.00 5.97
N PHE A 382 -1.97 3.23 5.65
CA PHE A 382 -2.30 4.41 6.46
C PHE A 382 -3.81 4.68 6.53
N SER A 383 -4.59 4.13 5.61
CA SER A 383 -5.96 4.56 5.42
C SER A 383 -6.98 3.43 5.48
N GLY A 384 -6.58 2.17 5.29
CA GLY A 384 -7.54 1.06 5.19
C GLY A 384 -8.18 0.69 6.52
N GLY A 385 -7.43 0.79 7.61
CA GLY A 385 -7.86 0.35 8.93
C GLY A 385 -8.28 1.45 9.90
N PHE A 386 -8.00 2.72 9.63
CA PHE A 386 -8.17 3.79 10.60
C PHE A 386 -9.62 3.94 11.11
N PHE A 387 -10.60 3.94 10.21
CA PHE A 387 -12.01 4.07 10.59
C PHE A 387 -12.61 2.80 11.20
N LEU A 388 -11.98 1.65 10.98
CA LEU A 388 -12.33 0.39 11.63
C LEU A 388 -11.77 0.29 13.05
N ASN A 389 -10.67 1.01 13.33
CA ASN A 389 -9.89 0.91 14.58
C ASN A 389 -10.06 2.13 15.50
N ASP A 390 -10.56 3.28 15.02
CA ASP A 390 -10.94 4.41 15.88
C ASP A 390 -11.95 3.93 16.93
N GLU A 391 -11.76 4.26 18.19
CA GLU A 391 -12.54 3.74 19.31
C GLU A 391 -14.03 4.04 19.19
N VAL A 392 -14.38 5.27 18.78
CA VAL A 392 -15.78 5.70 18.62
C VAL A 392 -16.43 4.99 17.45
N LEU A 393 -15.77 5.01 16.26
CA LEU A 393 -16.30 4.41 15.06
C LEU A 393 -16.35 2.89 15.15
N SER A 394 -15.35 2.25 15.76
CA SER A 394 -15.34 0.81 15.96
C SER A 394 -16.51 0.35 16.86
N LYS A 395 -16.77 1.06 17.95
CA LYS A 395 -17.93 0.81 18.83
C LYS A 395 -19.25 1.12 18.15
N ALA A 396 -19.29 2.08 17.22
CA ALA A 396 -20.49 2.37 16.46
C ALA A 396 -20.78 1.29 15.41
N GLN A 397 -19.76 0.67 14.83
CA GLN A 397 -19.87 -0.33 13.77
C GLN A 397 -20.04 -1.78 14.28
N PHE A 398 -19.37 -2.15 15.37
CA PHE A 398 -19.21 -3.56 15.77
C PHE A 398 -19.57 -3.79 17.24
N ASP A 399 -20.32 -4.85 17.51
CA ASP A 399 -20.58 -5.35 18.87
C ASP A 399 -19.45 -6.28 19.34
N THR A 400 -18.96 -7.13 18.43
CA THR A 400 -17.93 -8.12 18.70
C THR A 400 -16.78 -8.02 17.70
N ARG A 401 -15.55 -8.06 18.17
CA ARG A 401 -14.32 -8.09 17.35
C ARG A 401 -13.28 -9.03 17.90
N ASN A 402 -12.45 -9.61 17.03
CA ASN A 402 -11.23 -10.26 17.48
C ASN A 402 -10.13 -9.22 17.81
N THR A 403 -9.20 -9.65 18.69
CA THR A 403 -8.08 -8.84 19.16
C THR A 403 -6.71 -9.39 18.75
N THR A 404 -6.68 -10.52 18.02
CA THR A 404 -5.45 -11.23 17.66
C THR A 404 -5.41 -11.49 16.16
N LEU A 405 -4.26 -11.22 15.54
CA LEU A 405 -3.93 -11.65 14.18
C LEU A 405 -3.31 -13.04 14.18
N TYR A 406 -3.62 -13.81 13.16
CA TYR A 406 -3.15 -15.17 12.99
C TYR A 406 -2.27 -15.30 11.75
N ARG A 407 -1.32 -16.23 11.80
CA ARG A 407 -0.49 -16.54 10.63
C ARG A 407 -1.33 -16.98 9.43
N PHE A 408 -2.35 -17.79 9.67
CA PHE A 408 -3.27 -18.32 8.67
C PHE A 408 -4.72 -18.03 9.07
N ASP A 409 -5.61 -17.93 8.08
CA ASP A 409 -7.01 -17.57 8.28
C ASP A 409 -7.83 -18.59 9.08
N ASN A 410 -7.34 -19.83 9.25
CA ASN A 410 -7.99 -20.80 10.13
C ASN A 410 -8.03 -20.35 11.60
N GLY A 411 -7.12 -19.47 12.02
CA GLY A 411 -7.16 -18.89 13.37
C GLY A 411 -8.44 -18.08 13.64
N LEU A 412 -8.95 -17.38 12.62
CA LEU A 412 -10.25 -16.65 12.75
C LEU A 412 -11.42 -17.61 13.03
N LEU A 413 -11.38 -18.81 12.46
CA LEU A 413 -12.42 -19.83 12.69
C LEU A 413 -12.45 -20.31 14.13
N HIS A 414 -11.28 -20.47 14.73
CA HIS A 414 -11.15 -20.85 16.15
C HIS A 414 -11.63 -19.70 17.05
N ASN A 415 -11.19 -18.49 16.74
CA ASN A 415 -11.56 -17.31 17.52
C ASN A 415 -13.08 -17.02 17.42
N TYR A 416 -13.69 -17.20 16.24
CA TYR A 416 -15.15 -17.07 16.08
C TYR A 416 -15.90 -18.05 17.01
N GLU A 417 -15.45 -19.29 17.18
CA GLU A 417 -16.09 -20.25 18.06
C GLU A 417 -16.14 -19.80 19.53
N THR A 418 -15.15 -19.02 19.96
CA THR A 418 -15.12 -18.46 21.34
C THR A 418 -16.03 -17.23 21.50
N LEU A 419 -16.25 -16.48 20.42
CA LEU A 419 -16.99 -15.19 20.44
C LEU A 419 -18.45 -15.29 19.98
N LYS A 420 -18.83 -16.33 19.24
CA LYS A 420 -20.14 -16.45 18.60
C LYS A 420 -21.34 -16.40 19.58
N GLY A 421 -21.12 -16.68 20.86
CA GLY A 421 -22.16 -16.63 21.90
C GLY A 421 -22.61 -15.22 22.26
N GLU A 422 -21.80 -14.19 21.99
CA GLU A 422 -22.11 -12.80 22.34
C GLU A 422 -23.38 -12.27 21.63
N GLY A 423 -23.67 -12.77 20.43
CA GLY A 423 -24.86 -12.38 19.65
C GLY A 423 -26.00 -13.42 19.68
N GLU A 424 -26.00 -14.38 20.62
CA GLU A 424 -26.98 -15.45 20.64
C GLU A 424 -28.43 -14.90 20.81
N GLY A 425 -29.33 -15.44 20.01
CA GLY A 425 -30.76 -15.01 20.01
C GLY A 425 -31.05 -13.77 19.16
N LYS A 426 -30.08 -12.93 18.81
CA LYS A 426 -30.27 -11.76 17.95
C LYS A 426 -30.09 -12.10 16.46
N PRO A 427 -30.71 -11.32 15.55
CA PRO A 427 -30.29 -11.31 14.16
C PRO A 427 -28.81 -10.89 14.06
N GLN A 428 -28.03 -11.53 13.16
CA GLN A 428 -26.58 -11.36 13.10
C GLN A 428 -26.10 -10.95 11.72
N LEU A 429 -25.20 -9.98 11.70
CA LEU A 429 -24.30 -9.72 10.59
C LEU A 429 -22.89 -10.12 11.02
N ILE A 430 -22.29 -11.10 10.34
CA ILE A 430 -20.95 -11.61 10.66
C ILE A 430 -20.05 -11.34 9.49
N ILE A 431 -18.99 -10.57 9.69
CA ILE A 431 -18.02 -10.21 8.67
C ILE A 431 -16.70 -10.92 8.97
N PHE A 432 -16.24 -11.74 8.02
CA PHE A 432 -14.90 -12.33 8.04
C PHE A 432 -14.03 -11.61 7.01
N HIS A 433 -12.97 -10.95 7.45
CA HIS A 433 -11.97 -10.36 6.59
C HIS A 433 -10.70 -11.20 6.62
N LEU A 434 -10.43 -11.87 5.51
CA LEU A 434 -9.36 -12.84 5.37
C LEU A 434 -8.06 -12.19 4.88
N LYS A 435 -6.94 -12.80 5.20
CA LYS A 435 -5.64 -12.50 4.60
C LYS A 435 -5.53 -13.05 3.16
N GLY A 436 -6.31 -14.05 2.84
CA GLY A 436 -6.53 -14.59 1.50
C GLY A 436 -5.26 -14.83 0.70
N GLN A 437 -5.19 -14.24 -0.49
CA GLN A 437 -4.08 -14.35 -1.44
C GLN A 437 -3.16 -13.13 -1.45
N HIS A 438 -3.13 -12.32 -0.38
CA HIS A 438 -2.24 -11.17 -0.26
C HIS A 438 -0.79 -11.51 -0.64
N VAL A 439 -0.06 -10.60 -1.25
CA VAL A 439 1.34 -10.73 -1.69
C VAL A 439 2.22 -11.41 -0.62
N ASP A 440 3.31 -12.09 -1.02
CA ASP A 440 4.03 -13.16 -0.33
C ASP A 440 3.18 -14.45 -0.23
N TYR A 441 2.67 -14.89 -1.37
CA TYR A 441 1.79 -16.06 -1.53
C TYR A 441 2.32 -17.33 -0.85
N LYS A 442 3.65 -17.48 -0.82
CA LYS A 442 4.35 -18.60 -0.17
C LYS A 442 3.96 -18.77 1.30
N SER A 443 3.67 -17.67 1.98
CA SER A 443 3.31 -17.63 3.39
C SER A 443 1.79 -17.75 3.65
N ARG A 444 0.95 -17.73 2.61
CA ARG A 444 -0.51 -17.73 2.73
C ARG A 444 -1.14 -19.10 2.90
N SER A 445 -0.39 -20.18 2.72
CA SER A 445 -0.87 -21.56 2.93
C SER A 445 0.12 -22.39 3.73
N PRO A 446 -0.36 -23.32 4.60
CA PRO A 446 0.49 -24.30 5.26
C PRO A 446 1.20 -25.21 4.25
N LYS A 447 2.47 -25.55 4.49
CA LYS A 447 3.27 -26.40 3.59
C LYS A 447 2.57 -27.72 3.24
N VAL A 448 1.90 -28.34 4.21
CA VAL A 448 1.19 -29.64 4.05
C VAL A 448 -0.04 -29.56 3.13
N GLN A 449 -0.52 -28.37 2.79
CA GLN A 449 -1.68 -28.16 1.91
C GLN A 449 -1.30 -27.69 0.51
N LYS A 450 -0.01 -27.52 0.21
CA LYS A 450 0.47 -27.17 -1.12
C LYS A 450 0.34 -28.34 -2.06
N LYS A 451 -0.30 -28.11 -3.21
CA LYS A 451 -0.59 -29.13 -4.23
C LYS A 451 0.10 -28.83 -5.55
N PHE A 452 0.38 -27.58 -5.83
CA PHE A 452 0.94 -27.14 -7.10
C PHE A 452 2.39 -26.71 -6.89
N ASP A 453 3.24 -26.97 -7.88
CA ASP A 453 4.63 -26.53 -7.96
C ASP A 453 4.94 -26.00 -9.36
N LYS A 454 6.17 -25.57 -9.59
CA LYS A 454 6.59 -25.03 -10.88
C LYS A 454 6.47 -26.03 -12.03
N ASP A 455 6.66 -27.33 -11.75
CA ASP A 455 6.64 -28.37 -12.78
C ASP A 455 5.21 -28.65 -13.25
N TYR A 456 4.21 -28.48 -12.38
CA TYR A 456 2.79 -28.51 -12.76
C TYR A 456 2.45 -27.50 -13.87
N TYR A 457 3.12 -26.36 -13.91
CA TYR A 457 2.87 -25.29 -14.91
C TYR A 457 3.76 -25.37 -16.14
N LYS A 458 4.70 -26.31 -16.22
CA LYS A 458 5.65 -26.41 -17.32
C LYS A 458 4.98 -26.51 -18.69
N ASP A 459 3.95 -27.32 -18.80
CA ASP A 459 3.19 -27.51 -20.05
C ASP A 459 1.97 -26.56 -20.15
N LEU A 460 1.44 -26.11 -19.01
CA LEU A 460 0.28 -25.21 -18.97
C LEU A 460 0.64 -23.74 -19.26
N ARG A 461 1.83 -23.32 -18.86
CA ARG A 461 2.36 -21.95 -18.98
C ARG A 461 3.84 -22.01 -19.44
N PRO A 462 4.10 -22.52 -20.66
CA PRO A 462 5.46 -22.70 -21.18
C PRO A 462 6.21 -21.36 -21.40
N GLU A 463 5.48 -20.25 -21.55
CA GLU A 463 6.03 -18.90 -21.69
C GLU A 463 6.66 -18.36 -20.41
N LEU A 464 6.31 -18.90 -19.25
CA LEU A 464 6.85 -18.46 -17.98
C LEU A 464 8.16 -19.18 -17.64
N ASN A 465 9.08 -18.49 -17.01
CA ASN A 465 10.30 -19.10 -16.46
C ASN A 465 10.03 -19.81 -15.13
N ASP A 466 11.02 -20.53 -14.58
CA ASP A 466 10.87 -21.33 -13.36
C ASP A 466 10.50 -20.50 -12.13
N LYS A 467 11.00 -19.26 -12.02
CA LYS A 467 10.69 -18.34 -10.91
C LYS A 467 9.23 -17.87 -11.00
N GLU A 468 8.78 -17.52 -12.18
CA GLU A 468 7.40 -17.09 -12.46
C GLU A 468 6.41 -18.23 -12.23
N ARG A 469 6.70 -19.45 -12.73
CA ARG A 469 5.90 -20.65 -12.44
C ARG A 469 5.83 -20.98 -10.96
N THR A 470 6.93 -20.74 -10.21
CA THR A 470 6.94 -20.93 -8.76
C THR A 470 5.99 -19.94 -8.06
N ALA A 471 6.03 -18.67 -8.43
CA ALA A 471 5.15 -17.66 -7.84
C ALA A 471 3.67 -17.93 -8.18
N LEU A 472 3.37 -18.34 -9.42
CA LEU A 472 2.03 -18.74 -9.84
C LEU A 472 1.53 -19.96 -9.04
N ALA A 473 2.38 -20.97 -8.85
CA ALA A 473 2.06 -22.14 -8.04
C ALA A 473 1.77 -21.76 -6.58
N GLU A 474 2.52 -20.82 -6.02
CA GLU A 474 2.29 -20.33 -4.66
C GLU A 474 0.97 -19.55 -4.55
N TYR A 475 0.60 -18.75 -5.55
CA TYR A 475 -0.70 -18.09 -5.63
C TYR A 475 -1.87 -19.09 -5.69
N ASP A 476 -1.78 -20.10 -6.55
CA ASP A 476 -2.81 -21.11 -6.67
C ASP A 476 -2.91 -22.03 -5.43
N ASN A 477 -1.81 -22.26 -4.73
CA ASN A 477 -1.83 -22.93 -3.42
C ASN A 477 -2.48 -22.06 -2.34
N ALA A 478 -2.26 -20.76 -2.35
CA ALA A 478 -2.96 -19.81 -1.46
C ALA A 478 -4.47 -19.83 -1.75
N THR A 479 -4.86 -19.84 -3.02
CA THR A 479 -6.26 -19.95 -3.46
C THR A 479 -6.90 -21.28 -3.03
N LEU A 480 -6.20 -22.39 -3.18
CA LEU A 480 -6.67 -23.71 -2.73
C LEU A 480 -6.85 -23.77 -1.21
N TYR A 481 -5.97 -23.13 -0.46
CA TYR A 481 -6.10 -23.01 0.99
C TYR A 481 -7.29 -22.12 1.36
N ASN A 482 -7.43 -20.97 0.69
CA ASN A 482 -8.57 -20.06 0.89
C ASN A 482 -9.91 -20.78 0.60
N ASP A 483 -10.00 -21.62 -0.46
CA ASP A 483 -11.17 -22.47 -0.73
C ASP A 483 -11.53 -23.38 0.46
N SER A 484 -10.53 -23.88 1.20
CA SER A 484 -10.75 -24.69 2.40
C SER A 484 -11.28 -23.87 3.58
N ILE A 485 -10.75 -22.66 3.78
CA ILE A 485 -11.18 -21.72 4.83
C ILE A 485 -12.63 -21.28 4.58
N VAL A 486 -12.91 -20.82 3.36
CA VAL A 486 -14.25 -20.37 2.97
C VAL A 486 -15.28 -21.51 3.14
N LYS A 487 -14.92 -22.74 2.74
CA LYS A 487 -15.78 -23.91 2.99
C LYS A 487 -16.01 -24.16 4.49
N ALA A 488 -14.98 -24.01 5.31
CA ALA A 488 -15.09 -24.19 6.76
C ALA A 488 -15.96 -23.09 7.40
N ILE A 489 -15.90 -21.84 6.93
CA ILE A 489 -16.83 -20.78 7.34
C ILE A 489 -18.27 -21.16 6.97
N VAL A 490 -18.52 -21.50 5.70
CA VAL A 490 -19.87 -21.91 5.23
C VAL A 490 -20.43 -23.07 6.06
N ASP A 491 -19.60 -24.03 6.43
CA ASP A 491 -20.05 -25.20 7.21
C ASP A 491 -20.57 -24.84 8.61
N LYS A 492 -20.05 -23.77 9.22
CA LYS A 492 -20.55 -23.28 10.51
C LYS A 492 -22.02 -22.83 10.45
N PHE A 493 -22.45 -22.37 9.28
CA PHE A 493 -23.80 -21.84 9.06
C PHE A 493 -24.73 -22.84 8.35
N ARG A 494 -24.26 -24.02 7.99
CA ARG A 494 -25.00 -25.01 7.18
C ARG A 494 -26.34 -25.46 7.80
N LYS A 495 -26.41 -25.53 9.13
CA LYS A 495 -27.61 -25.93 9.89
C LYS A 495 -28.50 -24.74 10.29
N GLN A 496 -28.01 -23.52 10.11
CA GLN A 496 -28.71 -22.31 10.49
C GLN A 496 -29.56 -21.78 9.31
N ASP A 497 -30.49 -20.88 9.59
CA ASP A 497 -31.13 -20.07 8.57
C ASP A 497 -30.18 -18.92 8.18
N ALA A 498 -29.35 -19.14 7.15
CA ALA A 498 -28.21 -18.29 6.85
C ALA A 498 -27.94 -18.16 5.35
N ILE A 499 -27.53 -16.95 4.97
CA ILE A 499 -27.00 -16.59 3.65
C ILE A 499 -25.57 -16.09 3.80
N VAL A 500 -24.69 -16.49 2.89
CA VAL A 500 -23.27 -16.16 2.89
C VAL A 500 -22.91 -15.49 1.56
N ILE A 501 -22.31 -14.32 1.63
CA ILE A 501 -21.78 -13.58 0.50
C ILE A 501 -20.26 -13.63 0.57
N TYR A 502 -19.61 -14.01 -0.51
CA TYR A 502 -18.16 -13.91 -0.67
C TYR A 502 -17.83 -12.88 -1.74
N VAL A 503 -16.92 -11.99 -1.40
CA VAL A 503 -16.35 -11.02 -2.32
C VAL A 503 -14.94 -10.68 -1.85
N PRO A 504 -13.89 -10.79 -2.69
CA PRO A 504 -12.59 -10.23 -2.34
C PRO A 504 -12.63 -8.71 -2.55
N ASP A 505 -11.70 -8.03 -1.96
CA ASP A 505 -11.53 -6.59 -2.10
C ASP A 505 -11.16 -6.20 -3.54
N HIS A 506 -10.13 -6.81 -4.12
CA HIS A 506 -9.68 -6.59 -5.50
C HIS A 506 -9.07 -7.86 -6.09
N GLY A 507 -8.74 -7.77 -7.39
CA GLY A 507 -7.99 -8.82 -8.09
C GLY A 507 -6.47 -8.70 -7.91
N GLU A 508 -5.72 -9.50 -8.68
CA GLU A 508 -4.26 -9.57 -8.63
C GLU A 508 -3.70 -9.98 -10.00
N GLU A 509 -2.68 -9.29 -10.48
CA GLU A 509 -1.92 -9.73 -11.66
C GLU A 509 -1.08 -10.97 -11.32
N CYS A 510 -1.18 -12.02 -12.11
CA CYS A 510 -0.47 -13.28 -11.93
C CYS A 510 0.14 -13.75 -13.24
N TYR A 511 0.91 -12.92 -13.90
CA TYR A 511 1.55 -13.17 -15.20
C TYR A 511 0.55 -13.31 -16.38
N ASP A 512 -0.59 -12.65 -16.31
CA ASP A 512 -1.62 -12.68 -17.37
C ASP A 512 -1.33 -11.64 -18.45
N GLY A 513 -0.26 -11.83 -19.19
CA GLY A 513 0.20 -10.94 -20.26
C GLY A 513 1.25 -9.92 -19.82
N ALA A 514 1.77 -10.05 -18.61
CA ALA A 514 2.96 -9.32 -18.15
C ALA A 514 3.89 -10.26 -17.38
N HIS A 515 5.20 -10.00 -17.43
CA HIS A 515 6.19 -10.67 -16.57
C HIS A 515 6.21 -10.03 -15.16
N PHE A 516 5.03 -9.95 -14.55
CA PHE A 516 4.80 -9.28 -13.28
C PHE A 516 3.72 -10.03 -12.49
N TYR A 517 3.81 -9.98 -11.16
CA TYR A 517 2.74 -10.39 -10.24
C TYR A 517 2.56 -9.33 -9.14
N GLY A 518 1.35 -9.24 -8.63
CA GLY A 518 0.97 -8.21 -7.65
C GLY A 518 0.01 -7.20 -8.24
N ARG A 519 0.09 -5.95 -7.83
CA ARG A 519 -0.79 -4.86 -8.27
C ARG A 519 0.01 -3.74 -8.90
N MET A 520 -0.44 -3.29 -10.07
CA MET A 520 0.16 -2.14 -10.72
C MET A 520 -0.48 -0.85 -10.20
N HIS A 521 0.37 0.04 -9.74
CA HIS A 521 -0.03 1.36 -9.23
C HIS A 521 -0.18 2.42 -10.34
N SER A 522 -0.45 1.97 -11.57
CA SER A 522 -0.64 2.88 -12.71
C SER A 522 -1.86 3.78 -12.51
N ALA A 523 -1.72 5.05 -12.84
CA ALA A 523 -2.85 5.98 -12.91
C ALA A 523 -3.80 5.66 -14.07
N GLN A 524 -3.29 4.97 -15.11
CA GLN A 524 -4.05 4.57 -16.29
C GLN A 524 -4.49 3.12 -16.15
N VAL A 525 -5.79 2.87 -16.27
CA VAL A 525 -6.38 1.53 -16.30
C VAL A 525 -6.41 1.06 -17.75
N THR A 526 -5.67 0.01 -18.05
CA THR A 526 -5.72 -0.69 -19.35
C THR A 526 -6.70 -1.86 -19.29
N PRO A 527 -7.19 -2.41 -20.43
CA PRO A 527 -8.02 -3.61 -20.43
C PRO A 527 -7.39 -4.78 -19.68
N ARG A 528 -6.10 -5.05 -19.93
CA ARG A 528 -5.35 -6.09 -19.22
C ARG A 528 -5.37 -5.89 -17.70
N LEU A 529 -5.10 -4.66 -17.25
CA LEU A 529 -5.12 -4.33 -15.83
C LEU A 529 -6.53 -4.52 -15.24
N ALA A 530 -7.56 -4.15 -15.99
CA ALA A 530 -8.96 -4.31 -15.57
C ALA A 530 -9.31 -5.80 -15.37
N HIS A 531 -8.92 -6.67 -16.31
CA HIS A 531 -9.13 -8.11 -16.22
C HIS A 531 -8.41 -8.76 -15.02
N ALA A 532 -7.17 -8.32 -14.73
CA ALA A 532 -6.36 -8.92 -13.68
C ALA A 532 -6.69 -8.40 -12.28
N GLU A 533 -6.83 -7.09 -12.13
CA GLU A 533 -6.83 -6.45 -10.81
C GLU A 533 -8.21 -5.92 -10.36
N PHE A 534 -9.20 -5.85 -11.28
CA PHE A 534 -10.55 -5.33 -10.95
C PHE A 534 -11.66 -6.37 -11.14
N GLU A 535 -11.52 -7.33 -12.05
CA GLU A 535 -12.50 -8.41 -12.17
C GLU A 535 -12.30 -9.44 -11.07
N ILE A 536 -13.30 -9.53 -10.20
CA ILE A 536 -13.22 -10.33 -8.97
C ILE A 536 -14.29 -11.43 -8.94
N PRO A 537 -14.01 -12.57 -8.28
CA PRO A 537 -15.02 -13.58 -8.03
C PRO A 537 -15.97 -13.12 -6.93
N MET A 538 -17.25 -13.13 -7.21
CA MET A 538 -18.32 -12.94 -6.20
C MET A 538 -19.31 -14.09 -6.29
N TRP A 539 -19.72 -14.61 -5.15
CA TRP A 539 -20.76 -15.62 -5.12
C TRP A 539 -21.62 -15.51 -3.84
N ILE A 540 -22.85 -16.03 -3.93
CA ILE A 540 -23.76 -16.13 -2.81
C ILE A 540 -24.08 -17.61 -2.57
N TRP A 541 -23.95 -18.02 -1.33
CA TRP A 541 -24.35 -19.35 -0.84
C TRP A 541 -25.48 -19.19 0.16
N ALA A 542 -26.42 -20.15 0.18
CA ALA A 542 -27.48 -20.21 1.17
C ALA A 542 -27.65 -21.62 1.73
N SER A 543 -27.94 -21.70 3.01
CA SER A 543 -28.23 -22.96 3.68
C SER A 543 -29.50 -23.60 3.10
N ARG A 544 -29.68 -24.91 3.34
CA ARG A 544 -30.91 -25.60 2.95
C ARG A 544 -32.15 -24.96 3.63
N LYS A 545 -32.02 -24.59 4.89
CA LYS A 545 -33.09 -23.94 5.66
C LYS A 545 -33.42 -22.59 5.05
N TYR A 546 -32.43 -21.76 4.79
CA TYR A 546 -32.63 -20.42 4.17
C TYR A 546 -33.34 -20.49 2.82
N ARG A 547 -32.92 -21.42 1.95
CA ARG A 547 -33.53 -21.60 0.63
C ARG A 547 -34.97 -22.11 0.67
N ALA A 548 -35.35 -22.79 1.76
CA ALA A 548 -36.71 -23.23 2.01
C ALA A 548 -37.59 -22.14 2.60
N THR A 549 -37.03 -21.31 3.50
CA THR A 549 -37.74 -20.19 4.14
C THR A 549 -37.85 -18.95 3.25
N HIS A 550 -36.86 -18.70 2.37
CA HIS A 550 -36.75 -17.52 1.51
C HIS A 550 -36.58 -17.91 0.02
N PRO A 551 -37.51 -18.66 -0.57
CA PRO A 551 -37.38 -19.16 -1.94
C PRO A 551 -37.40 -18.02 -2.98
N GLU A 552 -38.05 -16.89 -2.69
CA GLU A 552 -38.09 -15.69 -3.52
C GLU A 552 -36.71 -15.03 -3.59
N ILE A 553 -36.02 -14.85 -2.45
CA ILE A 553 -34.66 -14.29 -2.43
C ILE A 553 -33.70 -15.20 -3.23
N TRP A 554 -33.79 -16.51 -3.00
CA TRP A 554 -32.93 -17.45 -3.72
C TRP A 554 -33.18 -17.49 -5.22
N ARG A 555 -34.42 -17.21 -5.64
CA ARG A 555 -34.81 -17.06 -7.05
C ARG A 555 -34.16 -15.80 -7.63
N SER A 556 -34.23 -14.66 -6.93
CA SER A 556 -33.60 -13.39 -7.32
C SER A 556 -32.09 -13.51 -7.40
N VAL A 557 -31.45 -14.20 -6.46
CA VAL A 557 -29.99 -14.49 -6.51
C VAL A 557 -29.61 -15.25 -7.78
N LYS A 558 -30.38 -16.27 -8.17
CA LYS A 558 -30.13 -17.01 -9.41
C LYS A 558 -30.36 -16.17 -10.66
N ALA A 559 -31.41 -15.35 -10.67
CA ALA A 559 -31.75 -14.50 -11.81
C ALA A 559 -30.71 -13.40 -12.04
N SER A 560 -30.16 -12.84 -10.97
CA SER A 560 -29.26 -11.68 -11.00
C SER A 560 -27.80 -12.02 -11.31
N ARG A 561 -27.41 -13.30 -11.37
CA ARG A 561 -26.01 -13.76 -11.47
C ARG A 561 -25.21 -13.25 -12.66
N LYS A 562 -25.85 -12.72 -13.70
CA LYS A 562 -25.22 -12.17 -14.90
C LYS A 562 -25.34 -10.66 -15.00
N ARG A 563 -25.96 -10.00 -14.02
CA ARG A 563 -26.05 -8.55 -14.00
C ARG A 563 -24.68 -7.94 -13.81
N PRO A 564 -24.29 -6.90 -14.56
CA PRO A 564 -23.05 -6.16 -14.31
C PRO A 564 -23.12 -5.52 -12.93
N TYR A 565 -22.03 -5.62 -12.16
CA TYR A 565 -22.01 -5.15 -10.78
C TYR A 565 -20.66 -4.56 -10.41
N MET A 566 -20.66 -3.49 -9.62
CA MET A 566 -19.47 -2.94 -8.97
C MET A 566 -19.69 -2.96 -7.46
N THR A 567 -18.67 -3.37 -6.71
CA THR A 567 -18.80 -3.70 -5.29
C THR A 567 -18.95 -2.52 -4.35
N ASP A 568 -18.85 -1.29 -4.82
CA ASP A 568 -19.26 -0.09 -4.09
C ASP A 568 -20.77 -0.06 -3.79
N ALA A 569 -21.56 -0.87 -4.49
CA ALA A 569 -22.99 -1.08 -4.22
C ALA A 569 -23.28 -2.24 -3.25
N LEU A 570 -22.26 -2.91 -2.69
CA LEU A 570 -22.40 -4.03 -1.77
C LEU A 570 -23.27 -3.71 -0.54
N PRO A 571 -23.18 -2.54 0.09
CA PRO A 571 -24.05 -2.18 1.21
C PRO A 571 -25.53 -2.30 0.89
N TYR A 572 -25.97 -1.94 -0.32
CA TYR A 572 -27.39 -1.98 -0.72
C TYR A 572 -27.93 -3.41 -0.84
N LEU A 573 -27.10 -4.34 -1.30
CA LEU A 573 -27.42 -5.78 -1.27
C LEU A 573 -27.61 -6.26 0.18
N LEU A 574 -26.69 -5.89 1.08
CA LEU A 574 -26.73 -6.31 2.49
C LEU A 574 -27.93 -5.73 3.22
N LEU A 575 -28.26 -4.45 3.01
CA LEU A 575 -29.44 -3.79 3.59
C LEU A 575 -30.75 -4.45 3.14
N ASP A 576 -30.88 -4.80 1.85
CA ASP A 576 -32.08 -5.50 1.36
C ASP A 576 -32.18 -6.90 1.96
N LEU A 577 -31.09 -7.67 2.01
CA LEU A 577 -31.09 -8.99 2.65
C LEU A 577 -31.49 -8.93 4.11
N ALA A 578 -31.14 -7.86 4.81
CA ALA A 578 -31.59 -7.62 6.19
C ALA A 578 -33.04 -7.14 6.29
N GLY A 579 -33.56 -6.58 5.21
CA GLY A 579 -34.86 -5.90 5.22
C GLY A 579 -34.82 -4.57 5.96
N ILE A 580 -33.66 -3.86 5.88
CA ILE A 580 -33.44 -2.55 6.47
C ILE A 580 -33.90 -1.48 5.47
N SER A 581 -34.79 -0.59 5.90
CA SER A 581 -35.16 0.65 5.22
C SER A 581 -34.48 1.81 5.92
N CYS A 582 -33.81 2.65 5.15
CA CYS A 582 -33.14 3.88 5.61
C CYS A 582 -33.19 4.94 4.50
N PRO A 583 -33.05 6.24 4.84
CA PRO A 583 -33.13 7.32 3.85
C PRO A 583 -32.14 7.23 2.70
N GLN A 584 -30.96 6.60 2.94
CA GLN A 584 -29.90 6.45 1.95
C GLN A 584 -30.07 5.19 1.08
N TYR A 585 -31.01 4.30 1.38
CA TYR A 585 -31.24 3.09 0.60
C TYR A 585 -31.73 3.41 -0.82
N ARG A 586 -31.15 2.75 -1.83
CA ARG A 586 -31.43 2.93 -3.26
C ARG A 586 -31.66 1.58 -3.93
N ASP A 587 -32.88 1.32 -4.36
CA ASP A 587 -33.29 0.06 -5.03
C ASP A 587 -32.49 -0.21 -6.31
N GLU A 588 -32.16 0.85 -7.06
CA GLU A 588 -31.43 0.77 -8.32
C GLU A 588 -29.96 0.35 -8.16
N LEU A 589 -29.44 0.32 -6.94
CA LEU A 589 -28.11 -0.16 -6.60
C LEU A 589 -28.11 -1.60 -6.06
N ASN A 590 -29.25 -2.11 -5.64
CA ASN A 590 -29.38 -3.47 -5.16
C ASN A 590 -29.46 -4.46 -6.32
N ILE A 591 -28.41 -5.27 -6.51
CA ILE A 591 -28.31 -6.24 -7.62
C ILE A 591 -29.46 -7.26 -7.65
N LEU A 592 -30.13 -7.52 -6.52
CA LEU A 592 -31.28 -8.44 -6.46
C LEU A 592 -32.61 -7.79 -6.81
N SER A 593 -32.70 -6.45 -6.80
CA SER A 593 -33.92 -5.70 -7.07
C SER A 593 -34.35 -5.80 -8.53
N ASP A 594 -35.66 -5.80 -8.76
CA ASP A 594 -36.21 -5.69 -10.10
C ASP A 594 -36.01 -4.28 -10.71
N LYS A 595 -35.75 -3.27 -9.86
CA LYS A 595 -35.42 -1.90 -10.27
C LYS A 595 -33.93 -1.67 -10.46
N TYR A 596 -33.10 -2.73 -10.36
CA TYR A 596 -31.67 -2.61 -10.49
C TYR A 596 -31.24 -1.94 -11.80
N ASN A 597 -30.40 -0.89 -11.69
CA ASN A 597 -29.86 -0.19 -12.86
C ASN A 597 -28.62 -0.91 -13.44
N ALA A 598 -28.84 -1.87 -14.32
CA ALA A 598 -27.76 -2.59 -15.00
C ALA A 598 -26.95 -1.72 -15.98
N LYS A 599 -27.36 -0.47 -16.24
CA LYS A 599 -26.65 0.49 -17.10
C LYS A 599 -25.83 1.51 -16.30
N ARG A 600 -25.76 1.35 -14.97
CA ARG A 600 -24.92 2.21 -14.14
C ARG A 600 -23.46 2.08 -14.59
N LYS A 601 -22.79 3.21 -14.83
CA LYS A 601 -21.37 3.24 -15.18
C LYS A 601 -20.53 2.66 -14.05
N ARG A 602 -19.59 1.79 -14.41
CA ARG A 602 -18.63 1.17 -13.50
C ARG A 602 -17.29 1.88 -13.62
N ILE A 603 -17.11 2.93 -12.81
CA ILE A 603 -15.94 3.81 -12.89
C ILE A 603 -14.82 3.29 -11.99
N LEU A 604 -13.77 2.78 -12.59
CA LEU A 604 -12.58 2.28 -11.91
C LEU A 604 -11.64 3.44 -11.54
N LYS A 605 -11.11 3.43 -10.32
CA LYS A 605 -10.22 4.48 -9.77
C LYS A 605 -10.78 5.90 -9.93
N GLY A 606 -12.10 6.04 -9.95
CA GLY A 606 -12.78 7.32 -10.15
C GLY A 606 -12.55 7.97 -11.52
N LYS A 607 -12.02 7.24 -12.53
CA LYS A 607 -11.60 7.81 -13.82
C LYS A 607 -11.97 6.99 -15.04
N ALA A 608 -11.78 5.68 -15.03
CA ALA A 608 -11.94 4.83 -16.20
C ALA A 608 -13.29 4.11 -16.20
N ASP A 609 -14.11 4.31 -17.23
CA ASP A 609 -15.34 3.56 -17.43
C ASP A 609 -15.00 2.13 -17.90
N TYR A 610 -15.25 1.15 -17.03
CA TYR A 610 -14.94 -0.26 -17.31
C TYR A 610 -15.68 -0.78 -18.53
N ASP A 611 -16.95 -0.45 -18.69
CA ASP A 611 -17.77 -0.96 -19.79
C ASP A 611 -17.33 -0.39 -21.14
N GLU A 612 -16.97 0.89 -21.19
CA GLU A 612 -16.37 1.52 -22.38
C GLU A 612 -15.00 0.90 -22.71
N LEU A 613 -14.18 0.64 -21.70
CA LEU A 613 -12.85 0.02 -21.86
C LEU A 613 -12.96 -1.39 -22.46
N MET A 614 -13.89 -2.20 -21.96
CA MET A 614 -14.11 -3.57 -22.49
C MET A 614 -14.73 -3.56 -23.89
N ALA A 615 -15.58 -2.59 -24.21
CA ALA A 615 -16.12 -2.42 -25.54
C ALA A 615 -15.04 -2.05 -26.56
N GLN A 616 -14.11 -1.17 -26.19
CA GLN A 616 -12.96 -0.81 -27.04
C GLN A 616 -12.05 -2.00 -27.30
N GLU A 617 -11.67 -2.76 -26.25
CA GLU A 617 -10.85 -3.95 -26.38
C GLU A 617 -11.50 -5.00 -27.32
N LYS A 618 -12.81 -5.20 -27.18
CA LYS A 618 -13.55 -6.12 -28.05
C LYS A 618 -13.51 -5.68 -29.52
N ALA A 619 -13.72 -4.39 -29.78
CA ALA A 619 -13.67 -3.84 -31.14
C ALA A 619 -12.26 -3.94 -31.77
N GLU A 620 -11.21 -3.75 -30.98
CA GLU A 620 -9.82 -3.93 -31.41
C GLU A 620 -9.54 -5.40 -31.78
N LYS A 621 -9.92 -6.34 -30.92
CA LYS A 621 -9.75 -7.78 -31.18
C LYS A 621 -10.54 -8.27 -32.42
N GLU A 622 -11.73 -7.72 -32.64
CA GLU A 622 -12.52 -8.01 -33.83
C GLU A 622 -11.83 -7.51 -35.12
N LYS A 623 -11.28 -6.29 -35.12
CA LYS A 623 -10.49 -5.73 -36.23
C LYS A 623 -9.24 -6.57 -36.52
N GLU A 624 -8.47 -6.90 -35.48
CA GLU A 624 -7.29 -7.76 -35.65
C GLU A 624 -7.63 -9.14 -36.25
N ALA A 625 -8.74 -9.74 -35.81
CA ALA A 625 -9.21 -11.01 -36.32
C ALA A 625 -9.65 -10.92 -37.79
N GLU A 626 -10.28 -9.82 -38.21
CA GLU A 626 -10.66 -9.57 -39.63
C GLU A 626 -9.42 -9.36 -40.51
N GLU A 627 -8.45 -8.56 -40.04
CA GLU A 627 -7.18 -8.35 -40.74
C GLU A 627 -6.38 -9.65 -40.89
N ALA A 628 -6.31 -10.46 -39.82
CA ALA A 628 -5.66 -11.78 -39.88
C ALA A 628 -6.33 -12.73 -40.90
N LYS A 629 -7.66 -12.72 -40.97
CA LYS A 629 -8.41 -13.49 -41.97
C LYS A 629 -8.13 -13.00 -43.40
N LYS A 630 -8.08 -11.69 -43.63
CA LYS A 630 -7.78 -11.05 -44.91
C LYS A 630 -6.37 -11.41 -45.38
N ASN A 631 -5.38 -11.26 -44.50
CA ASN A 631 -3.99 -11.61 -44.75
C ASN A 631 -3.79 -13.11 -45.05
N SER A 632 -4.56 -13.99 -44.37
CA SER A 632 -4.51 -15.44 -44.63
C SER A 632 -5.10 -15.81 -45.99
N LYS A 633 -6.15 -15.09 -46.45
CA LYS A 633 -6.79 -15.26 -47.77
C LYS A 633 -5.85 -14.83 -48.90
N ASP A 634 -5.24 -13.64 -48.77
CA ASP A 634 -4.25 -13.10 -49.70
C ASP A 634 -3.03 -14.02 -49.86
N LYS A 635 -2.53 -14.62 -48.77
CA LYS A 635 -1.45 -15.62 -48.80
C LYS A 635 -1.86 -16.89 -49.53
N LYS A 636 -3.11 -17.37 -49.38
CA LYS A 636 -3.63 -18.55 -50.12
C LYS A 636 -3.79 -18.25 -51.58
N ASP A 637 -4.28 -17.09 -51.97
CA ASP A 637 -4.49 -16.70 -53.36
C ASP A 637 -3.16 -16.46 -54.07
N LYS A 638 -2.18 -15.82 -53.45
CA LYS A 638 -0.81 -15.72 -53.96
C LYS A 638 -0.14 -17.11 -54.13
N LYS A 639 -0.42 -18.07 -53.24
CA LYS A 639 0.11 -19.44 -53.32
C LYS A 639 -0.57 -20.25 -54.46
N LYS A 640 -1.88 -20.02 -54.73
CA LYS A 640 -2.60 -20.58 -55.88
C LYS A 640 -2.11 -19.99 -57.20
N ALA A 641 -1.92 -18.66 -57.29
CA ALA A 641 -1.39 -18.00 -58.48
C ALA A 641 0.03 -18.50 -58.82
N ARG A 642 0.92 -18.64 -57.83
CA ARG A 642 2.27 -19.21 -58.05
C ARG A 642 2.26 -20.69 -58.46
N ARG A 643 1.27 -21.49 -58.07
CA ARG A 643 1.09 -22.88 -58.52
C ARG A 643 0.49 -22.97 -59.93
N GLY A 644 -0.36 -21.99 -60.31
CA GLY A 644 -0.89 -21.86 -61.64
C GLY A 644 0.19 -21.58 -62.74
N ILE A 645 1.09 -20.65 -62.43
CA ILE A 645 2.20 -20.25 -63.30
C ILE A 645 3.19 -21.42 -63.51
N LYS A 646 3.46 -22.26 -62.48
CA LYS A 646 4.35 -23.43 -62.60
C LYS A 646 3.72 -24.59 -63.40
N LYS A 647 2.40 -24.62 -63.69
CA LYS A 647 1.73 -25.63 -64.52
C LYS A 647 1.68 -25.25 -66.04
N HIS A 648 1.96 -23.98 -66.35
CA HIS A 648 1.96 -23.52 -67.77
C HIS A 648 3.37 -23.41 -68.39
N SER A 649 4.43 -23.71 -67.56
CA SER A 649 5.82 -23.72 -68.00
C SER A 649 6.45 -25.14 -68.02
N ARG A 650 5.64 -26.17 -68.17
CA ARG A 650 6.08 -27.55 -68.50
C ARG A 650 5.43 -28.04 -69.79
#